data_64fef977303ece2fcb99c18036157b31
#
_entry.id   64fef977303ece2fcb99c18036157b31
#
_cell.length_a   1.000
_cell.length_b   1.000
_cell.length_c   1.000
_cell.angle_alpha   90.00
_cell.angle_beta   90.00
_cell.angle_gamma   90.00
#
_symmetry.space_group_name_H-M   'P 1'
#
loop_
_entity.id
_entity.type
_entity.pdbx_description
1 polymer ?
#
loop_
_entity_poly.entity_id
_entity_poly.type
_entity_poly.pdbx_seq_one_letter_code
_entity_poly.pdbx_strand_id
1 'polypeptide(L)'
;MWWQEPITKLKGIGPKKAADFANLKIFTIGDLLNRYPRTYVDQSKVKTIAELTTDGEKQLFCAEVYRVADRISARRMRYTLVTLKDATGFVELYMFAHQRFQTRNFKPGTQLLVDGKVQPGRGAKMVTDAYVQILKDGESASAPGILPVYALSGALTQQNVRTAVKTALAMAEDYLPESLPQEIINAKKLPPRFEAVKNIHFPASFAELARARSRFIFEELFLLQCGLLYYRSRVKSTRSGIKMAPDGTLLQKVLAQLPFKLTEAQQKAWQNISLDMQDKKPMHRLLQGDVGSGKTVVSALALAKAAENGYQACIMVPTEILAQQHYETLQAFLEPAGISCGLLTSSVKGVRRRELLENLAAGNLQVLVGTHALIQDDVIFDKLALVVTDEQHRFGVEQRAKLANKSAYEPDVLIMTATPIPRTLALTVYGDLDVSVMKGMPPGRKSIKTLCYTGDKRREVYAGMVRQIKAGHQAYIVCAVIEPGEMPGVRAAAEVYEELQRTFLKDIPCALLHGKMKPAEKEAVMEDFAAGKIKALISTTVIEVGVNVPNATLMIIENADRFGLAQLHQLRGRVGRGEAQSFCVLLTDSDSPETLARLNVLHTSNDGFYLAEQDLKLRGAGQLFGLRQHGLPDLYIADILQDTDVLIEARALAKKTLADAGQTAEITKVLDAQFDERFKRIFNS
;
A
#
# COMPACT_ATOMS: atom_id res chain seq x y z
N MET A 1 11.74 -19.58 30.31
CA MET A 1 10.27 -19.71 30.35
C MET A 1 9.90 -20.84 29.39
N TRP A 2 8.98 -21.76 29.76
CA TRP A 2 8.72 -23.01 29.02
C TRP A 2 8.35 -22.79 27.54
N TRP A 3 7.68 -21.68 27.16
CA TRP A 3 7.36 -21.37 25.75
C TRP A 3 8.56 -20.95 24.91
N GLN A 4 9.68 -20.57 25.54
CA GLN A 4 10.96 -20.28 24.87
C GLN A 4 11.82 -21.53 24.69
N GLU A 5 11.39 -22.65 25.27
CA GLU A 5 12.12 -23.91 25.10
C GLU A 5 12.05 -24.42 23.66
N PRO A 6 13.09 -25.09 23.17
CA PRO A 6 13.12 -25.68 21.86
C PRO A 6 11.96 -26.66 21.64
N ILE A 7 11.41 -26.69 20.42
CA ILE A 7 10.29 -27.55 20.05
C ILE A 7 10.59 -29.07 20.28
N THR A 8 11.86 -29.47 20.32
CA THR A 8 12.32 -30.84 20.61
C THR A 8 11.97 -31.32 22.01
N LYS A 9 11.59 -30.44 22.93
CA LYS A 9 11.08 -30.81 24.26
C LYS A 9 9.69 -31.44 24.21
N LEU A 10 8.93 -31.19 23.12
CA LEU A 10 7.62 -31.83 22.96
C LEU A 10 7.77 -33.31 22.64
N LYS A 11 7.03 -34.15 23.37
CA LYS A 11 7.02 -35.60 23.16
C LYS A 11 6.69 -35.96 21.70
N GLY A 12 7.56 -36.75 21.07
CA GLY A 12 7.37 -37.20 19.68
C GLY A 12 7.97 -36.29 18.61
N ILE A 13 8.70 -35.22 19.00
CA ILE A 13 9.46 -34.37 18.08
C ILE A 13 10.96 -34.63 18.28
N GLY A 14 11.51 -35.51 17.44
CA GLY A 14 12.93 -35.71 17.32
C GLY A 14 13.62 -34.76 16.33
N PRO A 15 14.97 -34.82 16.19
CA PRO A 15 15.74 -33.89 15.35
C PRO A 15 15.24 -33.78 13.90
N LYS A 16 14.80 -34.87 13.29
CA LYS A 16 14.26 -34.90 11.91
C LYS A 16 13.01 -34.06 11.76
N LYS A 17 12.03 -34.23 12.67
CA LYS A 17 10.80 -33.45 12.66
C LYS A 17 11.05 -31.98 13.02
N ALA A 18 11.99 -31.74 13.95
CA ALA A 18 12.39 -30.37 14.30
C ALA A 18 12.95 -29.60 13.09
N ALA A 19 13.73 -30.26 12.22
CA ALA A 19 14.20 -29.66 10.97
C ALA A 19 13.05 -29.31 10.02
N ASP A 20 12.01 -30.16 9.92
CA ASP A 20 10.82 -29.86 9.13
C ASP A 20 10.01 -28.69 9.72
N PHE A 21 9.93 -28.56 11.05
CA PHE A 21 9.33 -27.41 11.71
C PHE A 21 10.18 -26.14 11.51
N ALA A 22 11.51 -26.23 11.51
CA ALA A 22 12.41 -25.10 11.26
C ALA A 22 12.20 -24.49 9.86
N ASN A 23 11.87 -25.31 8.84
CA ASN A 23 11.49 -24.83 7.52
C ASN A 23 10.21 -23.95 7.54
N LEU A 24 9.36 -24.11 8.55
CA LEU A 24 8.20 -23.27 8.82
C LEU A 24 8.52 -22.12 9.78
N LYS A 25 9.81 -21.91 10.12
CA LYS A 25 10.28 -20.94 11.13
C LYS A 25 9.72 -21.19 12.53
N ILE A 26 9.54 -22.45 12.90
CA ILE A 26 9.07 -22.87 14.22
C ILE A 26 10.26 -23.54 14.92
N PHE A 27 10.87 -22.84 15.88
CA PHE A 27 12.04 -23.28 16.64
C PHE A 27 11.70 -23.58 18.10
N THR A 28 10.75 -22.82 18.66
CA THR A 28 10.33 -22.91 20.06
C THR A 28 8.88 -23.39 20.17
N ILE A 29 8.48 -23.73 21.41
CA ILE A 29 7.09 -24.06 21.72
C ILE A 29 6.18 -22.84 21.50
N GLY A 30 6.67 -21.65 21.83
CA GLY A 30 5.96 -20.38 21.57
C GLY A 30 5.72 -20.12 20.09
N ASP A 31 6.73 -20.39 19.23
CA ASP A 31 6.55 -20.26 17.78
C ASP A 31 5.46 -21.19 17.26
N LEU A 32 5.38 -22.42 17.81
CA LEU A 32 4.33 -23.38 17.44
C LEU A 32 2.94 -22.87 17.82
N LEU A 33 2.77 -22.32 19.03
CA LEU A 33 1.50 -21.79 19.51
C LEU A 33 1.08 -20.48 18.82
N ASN A 34 2.02 -19.73 18.26
CA ASN A 34 1.77 -18.54 17.45
C ASN A 34 1.63 -18.88 15.95
N ARG A 35 1.75 -20.15 15.55
CA ARG A 35 1.54 -20.59 14.18
C ARG A 35 0.12 -21.04 13.95
N TYR A 36 -0.76 -20.10 13.63
CA TYR A 36 -2.19 -20.34 13.52
C TYR A 36 -2.58 -21.19 12.29
N PRO A 37 -3.71 -21.93 12.35
CA PRO A 37 -4.22 -22.68 11.21
C PRO A 37 -4.54 -21.78 10.03
N ARG A 38 -4.36 -22.29 8.79
CA ARG A 38 -4.74 -21.60 7.56
C ARG A 38 -6.23 -21.61 7.30
N THR A 39 -6.89 -22.71 7.65
CA THR A 39 -8.33 -22.91 7.49
C THR A 39 -8.82 -23.95 8.49
N TYR A 40 -10.13 -24.14 8.55
CA TYR A 40 -10.78 -25.09 9.43
C TYR A 40 -11.77 -25.93 8.66
N VAL A 41 -11.91 -27.19 9.04
CA VAL A 41 -12.85 -28.17 8.47
C VAL A 41 -13.86 -28.58 9.53
N ASP A 42 -15.13 -28.30 9.26
CA ASP A 42 -16.23 -28.68 10.15
C ASP A 42 -16.63 -30.14 9.88
N GLN A 43 -16.16 -31.05 10.72
CA GLN A 43 -16.46 -32.48 10.58
C GLN A 43 -17.91 -32.85 10.94
N SER A 44 -18.68 -31.94 11.50
CA SER A 44 -20.11 -32.21 11.80
C SER A 44 -20.98 -32.22 10.53
N LYS A 45 -20.47 -31.74 9.40
CA LYS A 45 -21.17 -31.54 8.13
C LYS A 45 -20.68 -32.49 7.02
N VAL A 46 -20.24 -33.70 7.36
CA VAL A 46 -19.83 -34.68 6.35
C VAL A 46 -21.04 -35.14 5.55
N LYS A 47 -21.00 -34.94 4.23
CA LYS A 47 -22.04 -35.33 3.27
C LYS A 47 -21.69 -36.65 2.60
N THR A 48 -22.72 -37.32 2.09
CA THR A 48 -22.55 -38.41 1.13
C THR A 48 -22.34 -37.85 -0.29
N ILE A 49 -21.79 -38.66 -1.23
CA ILE A 49 -21.58 -38.21 -2.62
C ILE A 49 -22.89 -37.80 -3.29
N ALA A 50 -24.02 -38.45 -2.97
CA ALA A 50 -25.32 -38.07 -3.48
C ALA A 50 -25.74 -36.64 -3.05
N GLU A 51 -25.48 -36.26 -1.80
CA GLU A 51 -25.85 -34.99 -1.22
C GLU A 51 -24.96 -33.82 -1.67
N LEU A 52 -23.85 -34.07 -2.36
CA LEU A 52 -22.99 -33.00 -2.89
C LEU A 52 -23.75 -32.18 -3.94
N THR A 53 -23.74 -30.87 -3.76
CA THR A 53 -24.28 -29.90 -4.73
C THR A 53 -23.17 -29.36 -5.63
N THR A 54 -23.51 -28.98 -6.87
CA THR A 54 -22.54 -28.47 -7.86
C THR A 54 -22.56 -26.96 -7.95
N ASP A 55 -22.69 -26.28 -6.81
CA ASP A 55 -22.74 -24.82 -6.68
C ASP A 55 -21.37 -24.12 -6.68
N GLY A 56 -20.29 -24.91 -6.73
CA GLY A 56 -18.91 -24.38 -6.68
C GLY A 56 -18.40 -24.07 -5.27
N GLU A 57 -19.22 -24.31 -4.24
CA GLU A 57 -18.82 -24.16 -2.85
C GLU A 57 -18.00 -25.37 -2.36
N LYS A 58 -17.20 -25.15 -1.29
CA LYS A 58 -16.47 -26.25 -0.64
C LYS A 58 -17.42 -27.11 0.17
N GLN A 59 -17.33 -28.41 -0.03
CA GLN A 59 -18.16 -29.38 0.67
C GLN A 59 -17.30 -30.53 1.19
N LEU A 60 -17.61 -30.96 2.39
CA LEU A 60 -16.90 -32.03 3.10
C LEU A 60 -17.64 -33.35 2.92
N PHE A 61 -16.90 -34.38 2.47
CA PHE A 61 -17.42 -35.73 2.31
C PHE A 61 -16.33 -36.77 2.60
N CYS A 62 -16.75 -37.99 2.90
CA CYS A 62 -15.86 -39.13 3.07
C CYS A 62 -16.12 -40.16 1.97
N ALA A 63 -15.05 -40.62 1.32
CA ALA A 63 -15.18 -41.63 0.28
C ALA A 63 -13.92 -42.48 0.15
N GLU A 64 -14.10 -43.70 -0.39
CA GLU A 64 -13.03 -44.65 -0.64
C GLU A 64 -12.39 -44.41 -2.00
N VAL A 65 -11.08 -44.51 -2.09
CA VAL A 65 -10.34 -44.49 -3.36
C VAL A 65 -10.73 -45.72 -4.20
N TYR A 66 -11.38 -45.50 -5.33
CA TYR A 66 -11.71 -46.56 -6.29
C TYR A 66 -10.59 -46.73 -7.32
N ARG A 67 -10.08 -45.62 -7.88
CA ARG A 67 -9.06 -45.62 -8.93
C ARG A 67 -8.23 -44.35 -8.90
N VAL A 68 -6.92 -44.48 -9.20
CA VAL A 68 -5.99 -43.35 -9.41
C VAL A 68 -5.42 -43.45 -10.82
N ALA A 69 -5.43 -42.34 -11.57
CA ALA A 69 -4.89 -42.29 -12.93
C ALA A 69 -4.23 -40.93 -13.21
N ASP A 70 -2.99 -40.95 -13.67
CA ASP A 70 -2.31 -39.75 -14.17
C ASP A 70 -2.85 -39.39 -15.56
N ARG A 71 -3.11 -38.09 -15.77
CA ARG A 71 -3.69 -37.52 -16.97
C ARG A 71 -2.93 -36.27 -17.42
N ILE A 72 -3.09 -35.94 -18.71
CA ILE A 72 -2.56 -34.69 -19.28
C ILE A 72 -3.74 -33.96 -19.90
N SER A 73 -3.94 -32.71 -19.54
CA SER A 73 -4.99 -31.86 -20.12
C SER A 73 -4.65 -31.44 -21.55
N ALA A 74 -5.65 -30.95 -22.31
CA ALA A 74 -5.45 -30.38 -23.64
C ALA A 74 -4.43 -29.23 -23.68
N ARG A 75 -4.25 -28.52 -22.56
CA ARG A 75 -3.22 -27.48 -22.36
C ARG A 75 -1.87 -28.03 -21.87
N ARG A 76 -1.59 -29.31 -22.01
CA ARG A 76 -0.39 -30.03 -21.60
C ARG A 76 -0.07 -29.96 -20.10
N MET A 77 -1.05 -29.63 -19.24
CA MET A 77 -0.87 -29.67 -17.80
C MET A 77 -1.09 -31.09 -17.28
N ARG A 78 -0.16 -31.59 -16.47
CA ARG A 78 -0.26 -32.89 -15.80
C ARG A 78 -1.09 -32.79 -14.53
N TYR A 79 -2.05 -33.67 -14.36
CA TYR A 79 -2.86 -33.83 -13.15
C TYR A 79 -3.12 -35.30 -12.84
N THR A 80 -3.42 -35.61 -11.57
CA THR A 80 -3.86 -36.95 -11.19
C THR A 80 -5.37 -36.92 -10.95
N LEU A 81 -6.08 -37.79 -11.61
CA LEU A 81 -7.49 -38.04 -11.44
C LEU A 81 -7.69 -39.17 -10.43
N VAL A 82 -8.33 -38.89 -9.31
CA VAL A 82 -8.69 -39.87 -8.30
C VAL A 82 -10.21 -40.06 -8.33
N THR A 83 -10.65 -41.25 -8.73
CA THR A 83 -12.07 -41.64 -8.67
C THR A 83 -12.33 -42.11 -7.24
N LEU A 84 -13.28 -41.47 -6.58
CA LEU A 84 -13.71 -41.79 -5.23
C LEU A 84 -15.13 -42.38 -5.26
N LYS A 85 -15.43 -43.31 -4.36
CA LYS A 85 -16.78 -43.93 -4.24
C LYS A 85 -17.21 -43.92 -2.76
N ASP A 86 -18.49 -43.85 -2.56
CA ASP A 86 -19.20 -44.25 -1.33
C ASP A 86 -20.39 -45.17 -1.68
N ALA A 87 -21.24 -45.44 -0.69
CA ALA A 87 -22.44 -46.24 -0.90
C ALA A 87 -23.48 -45.59 -1.86
N THR A 88 -23.36 -44.26 -2.12
CA THR A 88 -24.33 -43.44 -2.83
C THR A 88 -23.91 -43.05 -4.25
N GLY A 89 -22.61 -43.21 -4.60
CA GLY A 89 -22.17 -42.88 -5.95
C GLY A 89 -20.65 -42.73 -6.13
N PHE A 90 -20.28 -42.08 -7.21
CA PHE A 90 -18.90 -41.78 -7.59
C PHE A 90 -18.68 -40.27 -7.77
N VAL A 91 -17.43 -39.81 -7.45
CA VAL A 91 -17.00 -38.45 -7.69
C VAL A 91 -15.54 -38.44 -8.15
N GLU A 92 -15.18 -37.50 -9.01
CA GLU A 92 -13.85 -37.34 -9.56
C GLU A 92 -13.08 -36.19 -8.85
N LEU A 93 -11.99 -36.51 -8.18
CA LEU A 93 -11.09 -35.55 -7.53
C LEU A 93 -9.90 -35.25 -8.44
N TYR A 94 -9.71 -33.98 -8.78
CA TYR A 94 -8.64 -33.48 -9.64
C TYR A 94 -7.51 -32.92 -8.80
N MET A 95 -6.32 -33.58 -8.82
CA MET A 95 -5.13 -33.21 -8.09
C MET A 95 -4.08 -32.61 -9.02
N PHE A 96 -3.82 -31.31 -8.93
CA PHE A 96 -2.86 -30.60 -9.77
C PHE A 96 -1.42 -30.66 -9.22
N ALA A 97 -0.44 -30.14 -9.97
CA ALA A 97 1.00 -30.33 -9.77
C ALA A 97 1.50 -30.22 -8.31
N HIS A 98 1.00 -29.24 -7.57
CA HIS A 98 1.39 -29.00 -6.17
C HIS A 98 0.81 -30.00 -5.16
N GLN A 99 -0.20 -30.78 -5.55
CA GLN A 99 -0.87 -31.76 -4.69
C GLN A 99 -0.55 -33.23 -5.09
N ARG A 100 0.04 -33.44 -6.27
CA ARG A 100 0.30 -34.78 -6.81
C ARG A 100 1.17 -35.65 -5.91
N PHE A 101 2.04 -35.08 -5.11
CA PHE A 101 2.86 -35.88 -4.18
C PHE A 101 2.02 -36.63 -3.14
N GLN A 102 0.84 -36.14 -2.80
CA GLN A 102 -0.08 -36.79 -1.85
C GLN A 102 -0.69 -38.08 -2.43
N THR A 103 -0.88 -38.11 -3.76
CA THR A 103 -1.53 -39.25 -4.44
C THR A 103 -0.69 -40.54 -4.44
N ARG A 104 0.61 -40.45 -4.12
CA ARG A 104 1.49 -41.64 -3.97
C ARG A 104 1.01 -42.62 -2.90
N ASN A 105 0.26 -42.13 -1.93
CA ASN A 105 -0.26 -42.92 -0.80
C ASN A 105 -1.74 -43.33 -1.00
N PHE A 106 -2.35 -42.97 -2.14
CA PHE A 106 -3.75 -43.29 -2.44
C PHE A 106 -3.82 -44.65 -3.12
N LYS A 107 -4.10 -45.70 -2.33
CA LYS A 107 -4.35 -47.06 -2.84
C LYS A 107 -5.86 -47.29 -2.93
N PRO A 108 -6.35 -48.12 -3.87
CA PRO A 108 -7.72 -48.60 -3.82
C PRO A 108 -8.09 -49.13 -2.44
N GLY A 109 -9.24 -48.79 -1.92
CA GLY A 109 -9.70 -49.07 -0.57
C GLY A 109 -9.31 -48.06 0.51
N THR A 110 -8.44 -47.10 0.19
CA THR A 110 -8.08 -46.03 1.15
C THR A 110 -9.23 -45.10 1.40
N GLN A 111 -9.62 -44.89 2.66
CA GLN A 111 -10.64 -43.90 3.03
C GLN A 111 -10.06 -42.50 3.07
N LEU A 112 -10.69 -41.57 2.38
CA LEU A 112 -10.30 -40.17 2.30
C LEU A 112 -11.42 -39.27 2.84
N LEU A 113 -11.05 -38.34 3.70
CA LEU A 113 -11.87 -37.17 4.03
C LEU A 113 -11.46 -36.05 3.08
N VAL A 114 -12.41 -35.52 2.32
CA VAL A 114 -12.19 -34.53 1.25
C VAL A 114 -13.05 -33.30 1.52
N ASP A 115 -12.41 -32.14 1.61
CA ASP A 115 -13.07 -30.82 1.64
C ASP A 115 -12.67 -30.05 0.37
N GLY A 116 -13.57 -29.94 -0.61
CA GLY A 116 -13.24 -29.39 -1.91
C GLY A 116 -14.42 -28.74 -2.63
N LYS A 117 -14.11 -27.92 -3.62
CA LYS A 117 -15.12 -27.28 -4.49
C LYS A 117 -15.72 -28.28 -5.44
N VAL A 118 -17.03 -28.47 -5.35
CA VAL A 118 -17.79 -29.41 -6.19
C VAL A 118 -18.39 -28.68 -7.37
N GLN A 119 -18.11 -29.19 -8.58
CA GLN A 119 -18.55 -28.61 -9.85
C GLN A 119 -19.17 -29.68 -10.76
N PRO A 120 -19.98 -29.31 -11.79
CA PRO A 120 -20.45 -30.24 -12.80
C PRO A 120 -19.26 -30.81 -13.55
N GLY A 121 -19.23 -32.15 -13.76
CA GLY A 121 -18.23 -32.85 -14.55
C GLY A 121 -18.87 -33.62 -15.71
N ARG A 122 -18.04 -34.20 -16.60
CA ARG A 122 -18.50 -35.03 -17.73
C ARG A 122 -18.80 -36.45 -17.24
N GLY A 123 -20.00 -36.69 -16.72
CA GLY A 123 -20.44 -38.01 -16.25
C GLY A 123 -20.41 -38.24 -14.73
N ALA A 124 -19.55 -37.55 -13.98
CA ALA A 124 -19.54 -37.54 -12.53
C ALA A 124 -19.31 -36.11 -12.01
N LYS A 125 -19.65 -35.82 -10.76
CA LYS A 125 -19.32 -34.56 -10.10
C LYS A 125 -17.80 -34.42 -10.03
N MET A 126 -17.29 -33.22 -10.28
CA MET A 126 -15.85 -32.90 -10.27
C MET A 126 -15.50 -32.13 -8.99
N VAL A 127 -14.43 -32.55 -8.31
CA VAL A 127 -13.91 -31.86 -7.11
C VAL A 127 -12.54 -31.27 -7.41
N THR A 128 -12.39 -29.98 -7.12
CA THR A 128 -11.16 -29.21 -7.28
C THR A 128 -10.84 -28.42 -6.02
N ASP A 129 -9.64 -27.85 -5.92
CA ASP A 129 -9.20 -27.04 -4.77
C ASP A 129 -9.48 -27.74 -3.42
N ALA A 130 -9.15 -29.05 -3.36
CA ALA A 130 -9.52 -29.89 -2.25
C ALA A 130 -8.39 -30.02 -1.21
N TYR A 131 -8.78 -29.94 0.06
CA TYR A 131 -8.02 -30.52 1.16
C TYR A 131 -8.35 -32.00 1.27
N VAL A 132 -7.33 -32.86 1.36
CA VAL A 132 -7.51 -34.30 1.43
C VAL A 132 -6.73 -34.87 2.62
N GLN A 133 -7.41 -35.64 3.44
CA GLN A 133 -6.82 -36.37 4.56
C GLN A 133 -7.11 -37.87 4.44
N ILE A 134 -6.05 -38.69 4.55
CA ILE A 134 -6.21 -40.16 4.65
C ILE A 134 -6.70 -40.46 6.07
N LEU A 135 -7.82 -41.19 6.17
CA LEU A 135 -8.32 -41.74 7.43
C LEU A 135 -7.65 -43.07 7.70
N LYS A 136 -7.17 -43.28 8.93
CA LYS A 136 -6.62 -44.58 9.38
C LYS A 136 -7.76 -45.45 9.84
N ASP A 137 -7.49 -46.77 9.86
CA ASP A 137 -8.45 -47.74 10.39
C ASP A 137 -8.87 -47.36 11.83
N GLY A 138 -10.17 -47.19 12.02
CA GLY A 138 -10.76 -46.75 13.30
C GLY A 138 -10.91 -45.24 13.49
N GLU A 139 -10.43 -44.40 12.57
CA GLU A 139 -10.73 -42.96 12.58
C GLU A 139 -12.11 -42.71 11.95
N SER A 140 -13.06 -42.16 12.73
CA SER A 140 -14.39 -41.80 12.23
C SER A 140 -14.33 -40.48 11.44
N ALA A 141 -14.89 -40.48 10.24
CA ALA A 141 -15.07 -39.28 9.43
C ALA A 141 -16.04 -38.26 10.10
N SER A 142 -16.94 -38.77 10.94
CA SER A 142 -18.02 -38.01 11.59
C SER A 142 -17.72 -37.69 13.06
N ALA A 143 -16.47 -37.46 13.43
CA ALA A 143 -16.17 -36.97 14.76
C ALA A 143 -16.67 -35.52 14.92
N PRO A 144 -17.47 -35.20 15.96
CA PRO A 144 -17.94 -33.83 16.15
C PRO A 144 -16.75 -32.93 16.47
N GLY A 145 -16.61 -31.85 15.67
CA GLY A 145 -15.58 -30.85 15.92
C GLY A 145 -15.10 -30.10 14.70
N ILE A 146 -14.47 -28.99 14.98
CA ILE A 146 -13.82 -28.13 13.95
C ILE A 146 -12.33 -28.47 13.96
N LEU A 147 -11.83 -29.03 12.85
CA LEU A 147 -10.43 -29.41 12.71
C LEU A 147 -9.59 -28.29 12.11
N PRO A 148 -8.49 -27.89 12.77
CA PRO A 148 -7.53 -26.96 12.21
C PRO A 148 -6.71 -27.60 11.09
N VAL A 149 -6.43 -26.83 10.02
CA VAL A 149 -5.56 -27.19 8.90
C VAL A 149 -4.35 -26.28 8.88
N TYR A 150 -3.16 -26.85 9.09
CA TYR A 150 -1.89 -26.12 9.15
C TYR A 150 -1.12 -26.14 7.84
N ALA A 151 -0.21 -25.18 7.68
CA ALA A 151 0.83 -25.27 6.66
C ALA A 151 1.78 -26.43 7.02
N LEU A 152 2.17 -27.20 6.02
CA LEU A 152 3.09 -28.33 6.19
C LEU A 152 4.40 -28.07 5.45
N SER A 153 5.48 -28.71 5.92
CA SER A 153 6.78 -28.74 5.26
C SER A 153 7.43 -30.10 5.46
N GLY A 154 8.22 -30.53 4.50
CA GLY A 154 8.93 -31.80 4.56
C GLY A 154 8.00 -33.01 4.76
N ALA A 155 8.31 -33.84 5.75
CA ALA A 155 7.54 -35.02 6.10
C ALA A 155 6.46 -34.80 7.18
N LEU A 156 6.19 -33.55 7.58
CA LEU A 156 5.15 -33.22 8.55
C LEU A 156 3.75 -33.56 8.00
N THR A 157 2.94 -34.17 8.85
CA THR A 157 1.52 -34.39 8.59
C THR A 157 0.65 -33.49 9.47
N GLN A 158 -0.62 -33.29 9.09
CA GLN A 158 -1.58 -32.53 9.92
C GLN A 158 -1.67 -33.10 11.34
N GLN A 159 -1.67 -34.43 11.46
CA GLN A 159 -1.71 -35.11 12.75
C GLN A 159 -0.46 -34.82 13.59
N ASN A 160 0.73 -34.76 12.98
CA ASN A 160 1.95 -34.41 13.71
C ASN A 160 1.85 -33.00 14.32
N VAL A 161 1.38 -32.02 13.53
CA VAL A 161 1.24 -30.63 14.00
C VAL A 161 0.15 -30.53 15.06
N ARG A 162 -1.04 -31.11 14.81
CA ARG A 162 -2.15 -31.12 15.79
C ARG A 162 -1.74 -31.73 17.13
N THR A 163 -1.03 -32.86 17.11
CA THR A 163 -0.53 -33.53 18.32
C THR A 163 0.47 -32.64 19.04
N ALA A 164 1.42 -32.03 18.31
CA ALA A 164 2.40 -31.13 18.89
C ALA A 164 1.75 -29.93 19.58
N VAL A 165 0.75 -29.28 18.91
CA VAL A 165 0.01 -28.16 19.48
C VAL A 165 -0.80 -28.59 20.72
N LYS A 166 -1.49 -29.75 20.68
CA LYS A 166 -2.20 -30.27 21.86
C LYS A 166 -1.26 -30.50 23.04
N THR A 167 -0.07 -31.08 22.79
CA THR A 167 0.93 -31.29 23.84
C THR A 167 1.45 -29.95 24.38
N ALA A 168 1.70 -28.96 23.53
CA ALA A 168 2.13 -27.64 23.95
C ALA A 168 1.07 -26.92 24.80
N LEU A 169 -0.21 -27.00 24.41
CA LEU A 169 -1.33 -26.44 25.20
C LEU A 169 -1.48 -27.14 26.57
N ALA A 170 -1.28 -28.45 26.63
CA ALA A 170 -1.31 -29.16 27.90
C ALA A 170 -0.14 -28.78 28.84
N MET A 171 1.02 -28.42 28.30
CA MET A 171 2.16 -27.90 29.08
C MET A 171 1.91 -26.49 29.63
N ALA A 172 0.99 -25.75 29.02
CA ALA A 172 0.67 -24.39 29.43
C ALA A 172 -0.13 -24.32 30.74
N GLU A 173 -0.70 -25.44 31.21
CA GLU A 173 -1.48 -25.52 32.46
C GLU A 173 -2.50 -24.40 32.60
N ASP A 174 -3.26 -24.16 31.53
CA ASP A 174 -4.27 -23.10 31.40
C ASP A 174 -3.74 -21.64 31.52
N TYR A 175 -2.40 -21.42 31.48
CA TYR A 175 -1.76 -20.13 31.57
C TYR A 175 -0.82 -19.81 30.42
N LEU A 176 -0.98 -18.65 29.82
CA LEU A 176 -0.03 -17.98 28.94
C LEU A 176 0.11 -16.52 29.38
N PRO A 177 1.35 -15.97 29.35
CA PRO A 177 1.53 -14.57 29.73
C PRO A 177 0.71 -13.65 28.84
N GLU A 178 0.01 -12.72 29.49
CA GLU A 178 -0.83 -11.76 28.80
C GLU A 178 0.03 -10.70 28.11
N SER A 179 -0.37 -10.31 26.89
CA SER A 179 0.31 -9.32 26.06
C SER A 179 -0.42 -7.97 26.02
N LEU A 180 -1.67 -7.95 26.47
CA LEU A 180 -2.51 -6.76 26.49
C LEU A 180 -2.72 -6.29 27.94
N PRO A 181 -2.81 -4.96 28.17
CA PRO A 181 -3.23 -4.43 29.49
C PRO A 181 -4.60 -4.94 29.89
N GLN A 182 -4.76 -5.29 31.17
CA GLN A 182 -6.01 -5.86 31.70
C GLN A 182 -7.23 -4.94 31.52
N GLU A 183 -7.01 -3.62 31.57
CA GLU A 183 -8.05 -2.64 31.32
C GLU A 183 -8.62 -2.74 29.90
N ILE A 184 -7.76 -2.99 28.90
CA ILE A 184 -8.16 -3.16 27.50
C ILE A 184 -8.95 -4.46 27.33
N ILE A 185 -8.48 -5.56 27.95
CA ILE A 185 -9.16 -6.85 27.91
C ILE A 185 -10.59 -6.71 28.44
N ASN A 186 -10.74 -6.08 29.60
CA ASN A 186 -12.03 -5.87 30.25
C ASN A 186 -12.95 -4.95 29.42
N ALA A 187 -12.43 -3.81 28.97
CA ALA A 187 -13.20 -2.83 28.19
C ALA A 187 -13.72 -3.40 26.86
N LYS A 188 -12.90 -4.22 26.20
CA LYS A 188 -13.25 -4.84 24.90
C LYS A 188 -13.88 -6.24 25.05
N LYS A 189 -14.01 -6.74 26.26
CA LYS A 189 -14.53 -8.10 26.56
C LYS A 189 -13.80 -9.19 25.76
N LEU A 190 -12.46 -9.05 25.65
CA LEU A 190 -11.62 -10.02 24.96
C LEU A 190 -11.42 -11.28 25.83
N PRO A 191 -11.33 -12.48 25.23
CA PRO A 191 -11.00 -13.68 25.99
C PRO A 191 -9.57 -13.62 26.52
N PRO A 192 -9.25 -14.25 27.66
CA PRO A 192 -7.87 -14.41 28.14
C PRO A 192 -6.98 -15.06 27.08
N ARG A 193 -5.67 -14.78 27.10
CA ARG A 193 -4.75 -15.23 26.04
C ARG A 193 -4.73 -16.75 25.88
N PHE A 194 -4.70 -17.51 26.98
CA PHE A 194 -4.72 -18.98 26.90
C PHE A 194 -6.00 -19.50 26.23
N GLU A 195 -7.17 -18.98 26.63
CA GLU A 195 -8.45 -19.34 26.02
C GLU A 195 -8.48 -19.02 24.52
N ALA A 196 -7.98 -17.85 24.14
CA ALA A 196 -7.88 -17.46 22.73
C ALA A 196 -6.94 -18.37 21.93
N VAL A 197 -5.76 -18.72 22.45
CA VAL A 197 -4.83 -19.66 21.81
C VAL A 197 -5.44 -21.04 21.69
N LYS A 198 -6.13 -21.53 22.72
CA LYS A 198 -6.85 -22.81 22.67
C LYS A 198 -7.91 -22.80 21.57
N ASN A 199 -8.74 -21.74 21.52
CA ASN A 199 -9.85 -21.63 20.59
C ASN A 199 -9.43 -21.28 19.15
N ILE A 200 -8.25 -20.67 18.92
CA ILE A 200 -7.71 -20.49 17.57
C ILE A 200 -7.18 -21.81 17.02
N HIS A 201 -6.68 -22.71 17.86
CA HIS A 201 -6.17 -24.01 17.44
C HIS A 201 -7.24 -25.10 17.43
N PHE A 202 -8.08 -25.17 18.45
CA PHE A 202 -9.12 -26.19 18.61
C PHE A 202 -10.43 -25.56 19.10
N PRO A 203 -11.14 -24.82 18.21
CA PRO A 203 -12.38 -24.15 18.60
C PRO A 203 -13.50 -25.15 18.86
N ALA A 204 -14.26 -24.93 19.92
CA ALA A 204 -15.46 -25.71 20.18
C ALA A 204 -16.63 -25.29 19.28
N SER A 205 -16.62 -24.04 18.80
CA SER A 205 -17.58 -23.50 17.85
C SER A 205 -16.97 -22.42 16.95
N PHE A 206 -17.62 -22.11 15.82
CA PHE A 206 -17.21 -20.97 14.98
C PHE A 206 -17.37 -19.62 15.68
N ALA A 207 -18.26 -19.50 16.65
CA ALA A 207 -18.42 -18.29 17.45
C ALA A 207 -17.19 -18.06 18.35
N GLU A 208 -16.67 -19.11 18.99
CA GLU A 208 -15.44 -19.01 19.79
C GLU A 208 -14.21 -18.79 18.93
N LEU A 209 -14.15 -19.41 17.76
CA LEU A 209 -13.12 -19.13 16.78
C LEU A 209 -13.11 -17.64 16.35
N ALA A 210 -14.28 -17.08 16.07
CA ALA A 210 -14.41 -15.66 15.71
C ALA A 210 -13.96 -14.74 16.84
N ARG A 211 -14.32 -15.05 18.11
CA ARG A 211 -13.87 -14.29 19.29
C ARG A 211 -12.34 -14.37 19.47
N ALA A 212 -11.77 -15.55 19.31
CA ALA A 212 -10.31 -15.74 19.37
C ALA A 212 -9.59 -14.96 18.24
N ARG A 213 -10.10 -15.02 17.02
CA ARG A 213 -9.56 -14.23 15.88
C ARG A 213 -9.63 -12.74 16.14
N SER A 214 -10.77 -12.22 16.60
CA SER A 214 -10.93 -10.80 16.91
C SER A 214 -9.91 -10.31 17.95
N ARG A 215 -9.64 -11.16 18.98
CA ARG A 215 -8.61 -10.84 19.95
C ARG A 215 -7.23 -10.73 19.31
N PHE A 216 -6.82 -11.70 18.49
CA PHE A 216 -5.47 -11.69 17.89
C PHE A 216 -5.32 -10.60 16.83
N ILE A 217 -6.36 -10.29 16.06
CA ILE A 217 -6.37 -9.14 15.15
C ILE A 217 -6.11 -7.85 15.94
N PHE A 218 -6.85 -7.66 17.03
CA PHE A 218 -6.66 -6.49 17.88
C PHE A 218 -5.26 -6.46 18.53
N GLU A 219 -4.80 -7.59 19.07
CA GLU A 219 -3.48 -7.72 19.73
C GLU A 219 -2.34 -7.38 18.77
N GLU A 220 -2.32 -7.97 17.56
CA GLU A 220 -1.30 -7.68 16.53
C GLU A 220 -1.26 -6.20 16.15
N LEU A 221 -2.42 -5.60 15.90
CA LEU A 221 -2.51 -4.20 15.52
C LEU A 221 -2.17 -3.25 16.66
N PHE A 222 -2.59 -3.58 17.88
CA PHE A 222 -2.27 -2.78 19.07
C PHE A 222 -0.77 -2.80 19.39
N LEU A 223 -0.15 -3.97 19.40
CA LEU A 223 1.30 -4.10 19.65
C LEU A 223 2.12 -3.44 18.54
N LEU A 224 1.71 -3.57 17.28
CA LEU A 224 2.31 -2.83 16.16
C LEU A 224 2.25 -1.31 16.40
N GLN A 225 1.08 -0.77 16.78
CA GLN A 225 0.94 0.66 17.04
C GLN A 225 1.73 1.10 18.29
N CYS A 226 1.74 0.30 19.35
CA CYS A 226 2.58 0.56 20.51
C CYS A 226 4.08 0.60 20.13
N GLY A 227 4.55 -0.36 19.35
CA GLY A 227 5.93 -0.40 18.88
C GLY A 227 6.29 0.83 18.04
N LEU A 228 5.45 1.18 17.05
CA LEU A 228 5.65 2.37 16.22
C LEU A 228 5.72 3.65 17.04
N LEU A 229 4.80 3.85 17.99
CA LEU A 229 4.74 5.05 18.84
C LEU A 229 5.87 5.09 19.87
N TYR A 230 6.21 3.95 20.48
CA TYR A 230 7.24 3.84 21.52
C TYR A 230 8.64 4.09 20.96
N TYR A 231 9.03 3.38 19.89
CA TYR A 231 10.36 3.57 19.31
C TYR A 231 10.51 4.96 18.71
N ARG A 232 9.46 5.52 18.09
CA ARG A 232 9.43 6.92 17.67
C ARG A 232 9.73 7.88 18.83
N SER A 233 9.13 7.67 19.99
CA SER A 233 9.35 8.56 21.14
C SER A 233 10.78 8.53 21.68
N ARG A 234 11.51 7.42 21.45
CA ARG A 234 12.93 7.27 21.89
C ARG A 234 13.93 7.87 20.90
N VAL A 235 13.59 7.92 19.63
CA VAL A 235 14.43 8.52 18.57
C VAL A 235 14.30 10.05 18.55
N LYS A 236 13.37 10.62 19.35
CA LYS A 236 13.24 12.06 19.45
C LYS A 236 14.58 12.68 19.81
N SER A 237 15.05 13.55 18.90
CA SER A 237 16.30 14.26 18.99
C SER A 237 16.44 14.95 20.35
N THR A 238 17.66 15.09 20.78
CA THR A 238 18.05 15.93 21.92
C THR A 238 17.77 17.42 21.65
N ARG A 239 17.31 17.77 20.44
CA ARG A 239 17.01 19.14 20.03
C ARG A 239 15.53 19.45 20.29
N SER A 240 15.26 20.59 20.90
CA SER A 240 13.89 21.10 21.08
C SER A 240 13.34 21.61 19.75
N GLY A 241 12.05 21.38 19.50
CA GLY A 241 11.33 22.02 18.39
C GLY A 241 11.13 23.52 18.63
N ILE A 242 10.68 24.19 17.62
CA ILE A 242 10.41 25.64 17.61
C ILE A 242 8.91 25.85 17.89
N LYS A 243 8.59 26.59 18.94
CA LYS A 243 7.22 27.00 19.21
C LYS A 243 6.92 28.33 18.50
N MET A 244 6.05 28.28 17.47
CA MET A 244 5.63 29.49 16.75
C MET A 244 4.43 30.15 17.43
N ALA A 245 4.30 31.46 17.23
CA ALA A 245 3.14 32.23 17.70
C ALA A 245 1.86 31.83 16.95
N PRO A 246 0.66 32.15 17.46
CA PRO A 246 -0.59 32.06 16.71
C PRO A 246 -0.54 32.84 15.40
N ASP A 247 -1.50 32.56 14.51
CA ASP A 247 -1.60 33.16 13.19
C ASP A 247 -1.74 34.70 13.30
N GLY A 248 -0.80 35.43 12.71
CA GLY A 248 -0.68 36.87 12.83
C GLY A 248 -1.07 37.62 11.54
N THR A 249 -0.62 38.88 11.44
CA THR A 249 -1.04 39.81 10.38
C THR A 249 -0.47 39.48 9.01
N LEU A 250 0.74 38.91 8.94
CA LEU A 250 1.39 38.55 7.69
C LEU A 250 0.64 37.40 7.00
N LEU A 251 0.28 36.38 7.77
CA LEU A 251 -0.51 35.27 7.28
C LEU A 251 -1.89 35.71 6.81
N GLN A 252 -2.53 36.65 7.53
CA GLN A 252 -3.82 37.23 7.11
C GLN A 252 -3.70 37.98 5.78
N LYS A 253 -2.60 38.71 5.55
CA LYS A 253 -2.32 39.34 4.25
C LYS A 253 -2.24 38.32 3.13
N VAL A 254 -1.50 37.21 3.35
CA VAL A 254 -1.42 36.11 2.38
C VAL A 254 -2.80 35.53 2.08
N LEU A 255 -3.61 35.27 3.11
CA LEU A 255 -4.98 34.75 2.93
C LEU A 255 -5.89 35.74 2.15
N ALA A 256 -5.75 37.01 2.39
CA ALA A 256 -6.54 38.04 1.69
C ALA A 256 -6.16 38.21 0.22
N GLN A 257 -4.93 37.88 -0.16
CA GLN A 257 -4.41 37.97 -1.53
C GLN A 257 -4.68 36.73 -2.38
N LEU A 258 -5.15 35.62 -1.78
CA LEU A 258 -5.52 34.44 -2.55
C LEU A 258 -6.70 34.76 -3.48
N PRO A 259 -6.63 34.35 -4.78
CA PRO A 259 -7.70 34.62 -5.75
C PRO A 259 -8.97 33.78 -5.53
N PHE A 260 -9.02 33.01 -4.45
CA PHE A 260 -10.11 32.10 -4.07
C PHE A 260 -10.17 31.94 -2.55
N LYS A 261 -11.31 31.46 -2.06
CA LYS A 261 -11.47 31.07 -0.65
C LYS A 261 -11.04 29.64 -0.45
N LEU A 262 -10.42 29.36 0.71
CA LEU A 262 -10.05 27.99 1.08
C LEU A 262 -11.30 27.12 1.21
N THR A 263 -11.22 25.88 0.73
CA THR A 263 -12.25 24.86 0.98
C THR A 263 -12.23 24.42 2.46
N GLU A 264 -13.31 23.83 2.94
CA GLU A 264 -13.37 23.29 4.31
C GLU A 264 -12.23 22.29 4.60
N ALA A 265 -11.90 21.43 3.62
CA ALA A 265 -10.82 20.48 3.73
C ALA A 265 -9.44 21.16 3.86
N GLN A 266 -9.21 22.24 3.10
CA GLN A 266 -7.99 23.04 3.19
C GLN A 266 -7.92 23.79 4.52
N GLN A 267 -9.03 24.39 4.97
CA GLN A 267 -9.11 25.06 6.26
C GLN A 267 -8.80 24.12 7.42
N LYS A 268 -9.41 22.93 7.42
CA LYS A 268 -9.16 21.91 8.45
C LYS A 268 -7.72 21.41 8.43
N ALA A 269 -7.14 21.20 7.24
CA ALA A 269 -5.73 20.81 7.12
C ALA A 269 -4.81 21.93 7.64
N TRP A 270 -5.08 23.18 7.30
CA TRP A 270 -4.36 24.35 7.81
C TRP A 270 -4.44 24.45 9.33
N GLN A 271 -5.64 24.37 9.92
CA GLN A 271 -5.82 24.40 11.37
C GLN A 271 -4.96 23.35 12.08
N ASN A 272 -4.94 22.11 11.58
CA ASN A 272 -4.11 21.06 12.16
C ASN A 272 -2.61 21.40 12.09
N ILE A 273 -2.13 21.89 10.95
CA ILE A 273 -0.74 22.30 10.74
C ILE A 273 -0.39 23.48 11.65
N SER A 274 -1.25 24.51 11.68
CA SER A 274 -1.04 25.69 12.49
C SER A 274 -0.97 25.38 13.99
N LEU A 275 -1.79 24.44 14.49
CA LEU A 275 -1.74 23.98 15.88
C LEU A 275 -0.46 23.21 16.20
N ASP A 276 -0.03 22.32 15.28
CA ASP A 276 1.23 21.59 15.48
C ASP A 276 2.44 22.54 15.56
N MET A 277 2.51 23.54 14.67
CA MET A 277 3.58 24.54 14.65
C MET A 277 3.59 25.43 15.92
N GLN A 278 2.50 25.46 16.69
CA GLN A 278 2.40 26.15 17.97
C GLN A 278 2.82 25.28 19.16
N ASP A 279 3.07 23.99 18.96
CA ASP A 279 3.58 23.10 20.01
C ASP A 279 5.12 23.24 20.13
N LYS A 280 5.67 22.88 21.28
CA LYS A 280 7.11 22.72 21.49
C LYS A 280 7.67 21.45 20.81
N LYS A 281 6.80 20.51 20.45
CA LYS A 281 7.19 19.28 19.76
C LYS A 281 7.24 19.55 18.25
N PRO A 282 8.34 19.16 17.57
CA PRO A 282 8.42 19.33 16.12
C PRO A 282 7.25 18.66 15.42
N MET A 283 6.64 19.36 14.48
CA MET A 283 5.61 18.77 13.61
C MET A 283 6.23 17.79 12.65
N HIS A 284 5.68 16.58 12.58
CA HIS A 284 5.93 15.61 11.51
C HIS A 284 4.60 15.23 10.90
N ARG A 285 4.21 15.87 9.79
CA ARG A 285 2.87 15.72 9.22
C ARG A 285 2.87 15.40 7.74
N LEU A 286 2.02 14.45 7.36
CA LEU A 286 1.70 14.11 5.99
C LEU A 286 0.43 14.86 5.55
N LEU A 287 0.55 15.75 4.58
CA LEU A 287 -0.56 16.40 3.90
C LEU A 287 -0.91 15.62 2.63
N GLN A 288 -1.99 14.89 2.68
CA GLN A 288 -2.43 14.03 1.61
C GLN A 288 -3.65 14.61 0.91
N GLY A 289 -3.64 14.62 -0.41
CA GLY A 289 -4.78 15.08 -1.19
C GLY A 289 -4.59 14.74 -2.66
N ASP A 290 -5.69 14.63 -3.38
CA ASP A 290 -5.67 14.31 -4.81
C ASP A 290 -4.91 15.36 -5.64
N VAL A 291 -4.59 15.02 -6.89
CA VAL A 291 -3.97 15.97 -7.82
C VAL A 291 -4.89 17.19 -8.00
N GLY A 292 -4.34 18.38 -7.68
CA GLY A 292 -5.09 19.63 -7.77
C GLY A 292 -6.04 19.93 -6.59
N SER A 293 -5.93 19.24 -5.47
CA SER A 293 -6.65 19.54 -4.22
C SER A 293 -6.19 20.84 -3.54
N GLY A 294 -5.11 21.46 -4.02
CA GLY A 294 -4.56 22.71 -3.46
C GLY A 294 -3.58 22.52 -2.30
N LYS A 295 -2.83 21.43 -2.27
CA LYS A 295 -1.75 21.20 -1.27
C LYS A 295 -0.75 22.34 -1.21
N THR A 296 -0.38 22.90 -2.38
CA THR A 296 0.57 24.02 -2.49
C THR A 296 0.08 25.27 -1.73
N VAL A 297 -1.21 25.54 -1.73
CA VAL A 297 -1.76 26.69 -0.97
C VAL A 297 -1.61 26.48 0.53
N VAL A 298 -1.91 25.28 1.03
CA VAL A 298 -1.76 24.95 2.45
C VAL A 298 -0.27 24.99 2.85
N SER A 299 0.65 24.54 1.99
CA SER A 299 2.08 24.69 2.24
C SER A 299 2.53 26.15 2.23
N ALA A 300 1.98 26.99 1.34
CA ALA A 300 2.26 28.43 1.33
C ALA A 300 1.89 29.11 2.65
N LEU A 301 0.77 28.72 3.27
CA LEU A 301 0.38 29.23 4.59
C LEU A 301 1.36 28.79 5.68
N ALA A 302 1.87 27.55 5.64
CA ALA A 302 2.87 27.07 6.58
C ALA A 302 4.21 27.79 6.40
N LEU A 303 4.65 28.03 5.17
CA LEU A 303 5.84 28.83 4.85
C LEU A 303 5.68 30.28 5.35
N ALA A 304 4.52 30.88 5.13
CA ALA A 304 4.21 32.23 5.60
C ALA A 304 4.24 32.34 7.14
N LYS A 305 3.71 31.32 7.84
CA LYS A 305 3.74 31.27 9.31
C LYS A 305 5.16 31.19 9.85
N ALA A 306 6.04 30.38 9.24
CA ALA A 306 7.44 30.33 9.61
C ALA A 306 8.12 31.70 9.41
N ALA A 307 7.90 32.36 8.26
CA ALA A 307 8.43 33.68 7.96
C ALA A 307 7.91 34.75 8.91
N GLU A 308 6.62 34.74 9.28
CA GLU A 308 6.02 35.66 10.23
C GLU A 308 6.66 35.60 11.63
N ASN A 309 7.15 34.41 12.01
CA ASN A 309 7.85 34.20 13.27
C ASN A 309 9.38 34.47 13.18
N GLY A 310 9.86 35.03 12.06
CA GLY A 310 11.28 35.39 11.88
C GLY A 310 12.18 34.20 11.57
N TYR A 311 11.61 33.08 11.07
CA TYR A 311 12.33 31.90 10.68
C TYR A 311 12.35 31.70 9.17
N GLN A 312 13.28 30.85 8.73
CA GLN A 312 13.38 30.44 7.34
C GLN A 312 12.67 29.10 7.11
N ALA A 313 12.18 28.91 5.89
CA ALA A 313 11.56 27.68 5.47
C ALA A 313 12.05 27.27 4.08
N CYS A 314 11.98 25.97 3.78
CA CYS A 314 12.31 25.50 2.44
C CYS A 314 11.26 24.50 1.95
N ILE A 315 11.13 24.43 0.61
CA ILE A 315 10.34 23.41 -0.07
C ILE A 315 11.24 22.66 -1.06
N MET A 316 11.31 21.35 -0.90
CA MET A 316 12.10 20.44 -1.72
C MET A 316 11.19 19.64 -2.66
N VAL A 317 11.52 19.65 -3.94
CA VAL A 317 10.78 18.95 -5.01
C VAL A 317 11.72 18.12 -5.89
N PRO A 318 11.23 17.07 -6.58
CA PRO A 318 12.10 16.11 -7.25
C PRO A 318 12.74 16.60 -8.55
N THR A 319 12.19 17.60 -9.20
CA THR A 319 12.67 18.07 -10.53
C THR A 319 12.76 19.60 -10.61
N GLU A 320 13.61 20.11 -11.52
CA GLU A 320 13.79 21.55 -11.73
C GLU A 320 12.51 22.22 -12.23
N ILE A 321 11.77 21.58 -13.13
CA ILE A 321 10.51 22.10 -13.66
C ILE A 321 9.48 22.27 -12.53
N LEU A 322 9.39 21.28 -11.62
CA LEU A 322 8.53 21.40 -10.45
C LEU A 322 8.98 22.50 -9.50
N ALA A 323 10.31 22.64 -9.30
CA ALA A 323 10.87 23.71 -8.49
C ALA A 323 10.50 25.09 -9.06
N GLN A 324 10.62 25.26 -10.37
CA GLN A 324 10.22 26.49 -11.04
C GLN A 324 8.73 26.78 -10.87
N GLN A 325 7.85 25.80 -11.09
CA GLN A 325 6.38 25.95 -10.91
C GLN A 325 6.00 26.28 -9.48
N HIS A 326 6.60 25.59 -8.50
CA HIS A 326 6.36 25.92 -7.09
C HIS A 326 6.86 27.32 -6.76
N TYR A 327 8.05 27.70 -7.26
CA TYR A 327 8.59 29.03 -7.05
C TYR A 327 7.66 30.11 -7.59
N GLU A 328 7.24 30.02 -8.83
CA GLU A 328 6.31 31.00 -9.45
C GLU A 328 4.98 31.11 -8.67
N THR A 329 4.42 29.96 -8.27
CA THR A 329 3.18 29.93 -7.49
C THR A 329 3.35 30.55 -6.10
N LEU A 330 4.43 30.19 -5.40
CA LEU A 330 4.72 30.69 -4.05
C LEU A 330 5.10 32.16 -4.08
N GLN A 331 5.90 32.57 -5.05
CA GLN A 331 6.25 33.98 -5.27
C GLN A 331 5.01 34.83 -5.42
N ALA A 332 4.06 34.39 -6.26
CA ALA A 332 2.79 35.12 -6.46
C ALA A 332 1.94 35.25 -5.18
N PHE A 333 2.04 34.31 -4.23
CA PHE A 333 1.29 34.34 -2.98
C PHE A 333 2.02 35.06 -1.85
N LEU A 334 3.36 34.96 -1.78
CA LEU A 334 4.17 35.35 -0.64
C LEU A 334 4.81 36.73 -0.80
N GLU A 335 5.36 37.06 -1.98
CA GLU A 335 6.05 38.36 -2.17
C GLU A 335 5.15 39.57 -2.00
N PRO A 336 3.88 39.58 -2.44
CA PRO A 336 2.99 40.72 -2.18
C PRO A 336 2.70 40.95 -0.70
N ALA A 337 2.88 39.89 0.15
CA ALA A 337 2.81 40.02 1.60
C ALA A 337 4.13 40.46 2.25
N GLY A 338 5.21 40.58 1.46
CA GLY A 338 6.54 40.98 1.94
C GLY A 338 7.46 39.83 2.34
N ILE A 339 7.14 38.60 1.91
CA ILE A 339 7.98 37.41 2.18
C ILE A 339 8.87 37.13 0.97
N SER A 340 10.19 37.17 1.17
CA SER A 340 11.18 36.94 0.10
C SER A 340 11.28 35.45 -0.26
N CYS A 341 11.22 35.18 -1.58
CA CYS A 341 11.32 33.83 -2.13
C CYS A 341 12.55 33.69 -3.04
N GLY A 342 13.23 32.55 -2.99
CA GLY A 342 14.34 32.20 -3.86
C GLY A 342 14.21 30.82 -4.47
N LEU A 343 14.89 30.61 -5.62
CA LEU A 343 14.91 29.34 -6.32
C LEU A 343 16.37 28.82 -6.41
N LEU A 344 16.59 27.58 -5.97
CA LEU A 344 17.89 26.90 -6.03
C LEU A 344 17.78 25.57 -6.74
N THR A 345 18.28 25.50 -7.96
CA THR A 345 18.37 24.29 -8.79
C THR A 345 19.78 24.12 -9.33
N SER A 346 20.09 23.03 -10.03
CA SER A 346 21.40 22.83 -10.66
C SER A 346 21.67 23.79 -11.82
N SER A 347 20.65 24.42 -12.38
CA SER A 347 20.76 25.46 -13.40
C SER A 347 21.20 26.80 -12.84
N VAL A 348 21.01 27.09 -11.55
CA VAL A 348 21.44 28.34 -10.90
C VAL A 348 22.93 28.27 -10.58
N LYS A 349 23.76 29.04 -11.30
CA LYS A 349 25.24 29.00 -11.25
C LYS A 349 25.85 30.40 -11.06
N GLY A 350 27.14 30.41 -10.77
CA GLY A 350 27.98 31.62 -10.77
C GLY A 350 27.58 32.66 -9.73
N VAL A 351 27.54 33.92 -10.13
CA VAL A 351 27.24 35.08 -9.26
C VAL A 351 25.85 34.95 -8.65
N ARG A 352 24.83 34.61 -9.43
CA ARG A 352 23.45 34.49 -8.97
C ARG A 352 23.30 33.45 -7.88
N ARG A 353 23.99 32.30 -7.96
CA ARG A 353 24.03 31.28 -6.90
C ARG A 353 24.65 31.85 -5.62
N ARG A 354 25.79 32.56 -5.75
CA ARG A 354 26.51 33.11 -4.62
C ARG A 354 25.65 34.13 -3.88
N GLU A 355 25.09 35.10 -4.58
CA GLU A 355 24.18 36.10 -4.00
C GLU A 355 22.98 35.47 -3.29
N LEU A 356 22.39 34.43 -3.87
CA LEU A 356 21.28 33.70 -3.28
C LEU A 356 21.68 33.05 -1.94
N LEU A 357 22.85 32.37 -1.92
CA LEU A 357 23.37 31.70 -0.72
C LEU A 357 23.80 32.70 0.37
N GLU A 358 24.39 33.83 0.00
CA GLU A 358 24.74 34.92 0.91
C GLU A 358 23.50 35.49 1.56
N ASN A 359 22.44 35.80 0.80
CA ASN A 359 21.14 36.28 1.32
C ASN A 359 20.46 35.24 2.21
N LEU A 360 20.57 33.94 1.88
CA LEU A 360 20.04 32.86 2.71
C LEU A 360 20.75 32.79 4.06
N ALA A 361 22.08 32.79 4.04
CA ALA A 361 22.90 32.73 5.26
C ALA A 361 22.76 33.99 6.15
N ALA A 362 22.48 35.13 5.54
CA ALA A 362 22.21 36.39 6.27
C ALA A 362 20.77 36.50 6.82
N GLY A 363 19.89 35.52 6.55
CA GLY A 363 18.47 35.58 6.96
C GLY A 363 17.57 36.50 6.13
N ASN A 364 18.10 37.14 5.08
CA ASN A 364 17.35 38.05 4.22
C ASN A 364 16.37 37.30 3.28
N LEU A 365 16.65 36.03 2.96
CA LEU A 365 15.82 35.16 2.19
C LEU A 365 15.03 34.23 3.12
N GLN A 366 13.71 34.38 3.14
CA GLN A 366 12.83 33.68 4.10
C GLN A 366 12.36 32.31 3.58
N VAL A 367 12.09 32.18 2.29
CA VAL A 367 11.60 30.95 1.66
C VAL A 367 12.53 30.52 0.52
N LEU A 368 13.02 29.29 0.56
CA LEU A 368 13.87 28.72 -0.49
C LEU A 368 13.16 27.52 -1.14
N VAL A 369 12.92 27.61 -2.45
CA VAL A 369 12.39 26.52 -3.27
C VAL A 369 13.55 25.85 -3.98
N GLY A 370 13.59 24.52 -4.04
CA GLY A 370 14.64 23.85 -4.81
C GLY A 370 14.50 22.34 -4.92
N THR A 371 15.48 21.76 -5.57
CA THR A 371 15.62 20.30 -5.73
C THR A 371 16.57 19.73 -4.67
N HIS A 372 17.18 18.59 -4.95
CA HIS A 372 18.26 18.03 -4.12
C HIS A 372 19.47 19.00 -3.93
N ALA A 373 19.54 20.09 -4.68
CA ALA A 373 20.52 21.15 -4.45
C ALA A 373 20.44 21.76 -3.06
N LEU A 374 19.28 21.73 -2.40
CA LEU A 374 19.07 22.21 -1.01
C LEU A 374 19.88 21.41 0.02
N ILE A 375 20.26 20.18 -0.28
CA ILE A 375 20.96 19.28 0.65
C ILE A 375 22.47 19.49 0.61
N GLN A 376 23.00 20.18 -0.42
CA GLN A 376 24.44 20.41 -0.59
C GLN A 376 25.02 21.17 0.60
N ASP A 377 26.25 20.88 0.97
CA ASP A 377 26.89 21.37 2.20
C ASP A 377 27.09 22.89 2.21
N ASP A 378 27.21 23.53 1.05
CA ASP A 378 27.34 24.97 0.87
C ASP A 378 26.02 25.75 1.09
N VAL A 379 24.89 25.07 1.20
CA VAL A 379 23.60 25.71 1.51
C VAL A 379 23.45 25.82 3.02
N ILE A 380 23.61 27.01 3.55
CA ILE A 380 23.53 27.31 4.98
C ILE A 380 22.33 28.21 5.24
N PHE A 381 21.48 27.80 6.20
CA PHE A 381 20.36 28.59 6.69
C PHE A 381 20.75 29.29 8.01
N ASP A 382 20.27 30.51 8.23
CA ASP A 382 20.40 31.19 9.53
C ASP A 382 19.50 30.51 10.59
N LYS A 383 18.20 30.38 10.30
CA LYS A 383 17.18 29.87 11.24
C LYS A 383 16.12 29.01 10.51
N LEU A 384 16.52 27.84 10.02
CA LEU A 384 15.57 26.94 9.35
C LEU A 384 14.60 26.32 10.37
N ALA A 385 13.29 26.58 10.21
CA ALA A 385 12.24 26.10 11.10
C ALA A 385 11.23 25.19 10.44
N LEU A 386 11.08 25.23 9.12
CA LEU A 386 10.13 24.40 8.38
C LEU A 386 10.74 23.81 7.12
N VAL A 387 10.60 22.51 6.96
CA VAL A 387 10.97 21.76 5.76
C VAL A 387 9.70 21.18 5.13
N VAL A 388 9.37 21.60 3.92
CA VAL A 388 8.30 21.03 3.13
C VAL A 388 8.90 20.12 2.06
N THR A 389 8.34 18.92 1.85
CA THR A 389 8.74 18.02 0.76
C THR A 389 7.52 17.63 -0.06
N ASP A 390 7.60 17.74 -1.39
CA ASP A 390 6.55 17.28 -2.29
C ASP A 390 6.95 15.98 -2.99
N GLU A 391 6.00 15.07 -3.25
CA GLU A 391 6.20 13.76 -3.87
C GLU A 391 7.20 12.86 -3.11
N GLN A 392 6.93 12.60 -1.84
CA GLN A 392 7.79 11.88 -0.88
C GLN A 392 8.42 10.59 -1.41
N HIS A 393 7.71 9.81 -2.22
CA HIS A 393 8.17 8.51 -2.72
C HIS A 393 9.46 8.59 -3.55
N ARG A 394 9.91 9.80 -3.92
CA ARG A 394 11.15 10.06 -4.67
C ARG A 394 12.32 10.51 -3.80
N PHE A 395 12.11 10.74 -2.49
CA PHE A 395 13.16 11.16 -1.56
C PHE A 395 13.39 10.11 -0.48
N GLY A 396 14.66 9.73 -0.28
CA GLY A 396 15.07 8.83 0.79
C GLY A 396 14.96 9.47 2.19
N VAL A 397 14.84 8.64 3.23
CA VAL A 397 14.84 9.06 4.64
C VAL A 397 16.11 9.84 4.98
N GLU A 398 17.27 9.39 4.47
CA GLU A 398 18.58 10.05 4.66
C GLU A 398 18.64 11.48 4.13
N GLN A 399 17.99 11.78 3.01
CA GLN A 399 17.99 13.11 2.41
C GLN A 399 17.21 14.11 3.28
N ARG A 400 16.09 13.67 3.86
CA ARG A 400 15.30 14.48 4.78
C ARG A 400 16.06 14.75 6.07
N ALA A 401 16.72 13.72 6.60
CA ALA A 401 17.56 13.86 7.81
C ALA A 401 18.71 14.84 7.58
N LYS A 402 19.38 14.79 6.43
CA LYS A 402 20.43 15.76 6.06
C LYS A 402 19.92 17.19 6.04
N LEU A 403 18.72 17.42 5.51
CA LEU A 403 18.13 18.76 5.45
C LEU A 403 17.72 19.26 6.86
N ALA A 404 17.12 18.40 7.67
CA ALA A 404 16.79 18.73 9.05
C ALA A 404 18.04 19.02 9.92
N ASN A 405 19.16 18.36 9.65
CA ASN A 405 20.42 18.58 10.35
C ASN A 405 21.12 19.92 10.00
N LYS A 406 20.61 20.67 9.02
CA LYS A 406 21.11 22.02 8.70
C LYS A 406 20.60 23.10 9.68
N SER A 407 19.72 22.74 10.60
CA SER A 407 19.19 23.65 11.64
C SER A 407 19.81 23.39 13.01
N ALA A 408 19.95 24.44 13.80
CA ALA A 408 20.32 24.34 15.22
C ALA A 408 19.18 23.72 16.07
N TYR A 409 17.93 23.86 15.63
CA TYR A 409 16.73 23.29 16.21
C TYR A 409 16.24 22.13 15.36
N GLU A 410 15.32 21.30 15.87
CA GLU A 410 14.62 20.34 15.06
C GLU A 410 13.50 21.06 14.29
N PRO A 411 13.59 21.16 12.94
CA PRO A 411 12.59 21.88 12.17
C PRO A 411 11.29 21.08 12.06
N ASP A 412 10.17 21.77 11.89
CA ASP A 412 8.92 21.17 11.48
C ASP A 412 9.05 20.55 10.10
N VAL A 413 8.44 19.38 9.90
CA VAL A 413 8.45 18.64 8.63
C VAL A 413 7.03 18.45 8.11
N LEU A 414 6.75 19.04 6.96
CA LEU A 414 5.50 18.85 6.23
C LEU A 414 5.75 18.09 4.94
N ILE A 415 5.19 16.91 4.84
CA ILE A 415 5.33 16.05 3.66
C ILE A 415 4.04 16.14 2.86
N MET A 416 4.16 16.40 1.56
CA MET A 416 3.02 16.41 0.65
C MET A 416 3.07 15.20 -0.27
N THR A 417 1.90 14.64 -0.57
CA THR A 417 1.78 13.59 -1.60
C THR A 417 0.48 13.74 -2.39
N ALA A 418 0.59 13.57 -3.70
CA ALA A 418 -0.56 13.49 -4.60
C ALA A 418 -1.01 12.03 -4.82
N THR A 419 -0.25 11.04 -4.33
CA THR A 419 -0.72 9.66 -4.30
C THR A 419 -1.73 9.50 -3.17
N PRO A 420 -2.98 9.16 -3.45
CA PRO A 420 -3.90 8.79 -2.40
C PRO A 420 -3.44 7.46 -1.82
N ILE A 421 -2.83 7.52 -0.64
CA ILE A 421 -2.48 6.32 0.13
C ILE A 421 -3.67 6.07 1.05
N PRO A 422 -4.26 4.86 1.07
CA PRO A 422 -5.30 4.56 2.04
C PRO A 422 -4.89 4.98 3.44
N ARG A 423 -5.80 5.65 4.16
CA ARG A 423 -5.50 6.23 5.49
C ARG A 423 -4.88 5.22 6.46
N THR A 424 -5.37 4.00 6.40
CA THR A 424 -4.88 2.87 7.19
C THR A 424 -3.43 2.57 6.96
N LEU A 425 -3.05 2.60 5.70
CA LEU A 425 -1.70 2.34 5.30
C LEU A 425 -0.77 3.49 5.66
N ALA A 426 -1.22 4.74 5.49
CA ALA A 426 -0.47 5.90 5.93
C ALA A 426 -0.18 5.84 7.44
N LEU A 427 -1.14 5.39 8.25
CA LEU A 427 -0.98 5.21 9.71
C LEU A 427 -0.04 4.07 10.09
N THR A 428 0.23 3.13 9.19
CA THR A 428 1.06 1.96 9.44
C THR A 428 2.47 2.14 8.88
N VAL A 429 2.58 2.54 7.61
CA VAL A 429 3.88 2.71 6.91
C VAL A 429 4.57 4.01 7.35
N TYR A 430 3.78 5.04 7.58
CA TYR A 430 4.26 6.34 8.06
C TYR A 430 3.80 6.59 9.50
N GLY A 431 3.90 5.57 10.35
CA GLY A 431 3.47 5.62 11.75
C GLY A 431 4.10 6.75 12.56
N ASP A 432 5.17 7.35 12.03
CA ASP A 432 5.85 8.54 12.52
C ASP A 432 5.16 9.86 12.15
N LEU A 433 4.25 9.89 11.17
CA LEU A 433 3.59 11.10 10.70
C LEU A 433 2.15 11.22 11.21
N ASP A 434 1.77 12.42 11.60
CA ASP A 434 0.36 12.78 11.71
C ASP A 434 -0.21 13.06 10.32
N VAL A 435 -1.47 12.67 10.07
CA VAL A 435 -2.03 12.70 8.72
C VAL A 435 -3.16 13.72 8.62
N SER A 436 -3.04 14.65 7.68
CA SER A 436 -4.12 15.54 7.25
C SER A 436 -4.56 15.18 5.84
N VAL A 437 -5.84 14.83 5.66
CA VAL A 437 -6.41 14.40 4.38
C VAL A 437 -7.28 15.50 3.81
N MET A 438 -6.98 15.93 2.58
CA MET A 438 -7.78 16.89 1.82
C MET A 438 -8.64 16.13 0.81
N LYS A 439 -9.90 15.87 1.16
CA LYS A 439 -10.87 15.23 0.27
C LYS A 439 -11.58 16.28 -0.60
N GLY A 440 -11.90 15.88 -1.83
CA GLY A 440 -12.62 16.71 -2.79
C GLY A 440 -11.73 17.63 -3.62
N MET A 441 -12.33 18.20 -4.65
CA MET A 441 -11.69 19.16 -5.57
C MET A 441 -12.16 20.59 -5.26
N PRO A 442 -11.30 21.59 -5.49
CA PRO A 442 -11.72 22.99 -5.41
C PRO A 442 -12.91 23.30 -6.34
N PRO A 443 -13.77 24.25 -5.99
CA PRO A 443 -14.88 24.70 -6.85
C PRO A 443 -14.39 25.14 -8.23
N GLY A 444 -15.21 24.89 -9.27
CA GLY A 444 -14.92 25.32 -10.65
C GLY A 444 -14.16 24.30 -11.51
N ARG A 445 -13.61 23.23 -10.95
CA ARG A 445 -12.93 22.18 -11.73
C ARG A 445 -13.93 21.18 -12.30
N LYS A 446 -13.89 20.98 -13.64
CA LYS A 446 -14.75 19.99 -14.31
C LYS A 446 -14.20 18.57 -14.08
N SER A 447 -15.09 17.61 -13.82
CA SER A 447 -14.71 16.21 -13.70
C SER A 447 -14.18 15.67 -15.04
N ILE A 448 -13.12 14.85 -14.98
CA ILE A 448 -12.54 14.21 -16.16
C ILE A 448 -13.43 13.03 -16.55
N LYS A 449 -13.89 13.00 -17.79
CA LYS A 449 -14.66 11.88 -18.33
C LYS A 449 -13.71 10.74 -18.68
N THR A 450 -13.81 9.61 -17.97
CA THR A 450 -13.01 8.42 -18.25
C THR A 450 -13.80 7.48 -19.17
N LEU A 451 -13.18 7.00 -20.24
CA LEU A 451 -13.75 6.10 -21.22
C LEU A 451 -12.87 4.87 -21.31
N CYS A 452 -13.46 3.67 -21.39
CA CYS A 452 -12.76 2.41 -21.56
C CYS A 452 -13.16 1.77 -22.89
N TYR A 453 -12.17 1.43 -23.69
CA TYR A 453 -12.39 0.78 -24.99
C TYR A 453 -11.45 -0.41 -25.18
N THR A 454 -11.90 -1.38 -25.96
CA THR A 454 -11.07 -2.46 -26.47
C THR A 454 -10.26 -1.99 -27.70
N GLY A 455 -9.18 -2.72 -28.02
CA GLY A 455 -8.22 -2.33 -29.06
C GLY A 455 -8.81 -2.14 -30.46
N ASP A 456 -9.98 -2.73 -30.76
CA ASP A 456 -10.72 -2.55 -32.00
C ASP A 456 -11.15 -1.08 -32.22
N LYS A 457 -11.41 -0.31 -31.16
CA LYS A 457 -11.78 1.10 -31.21
C LYS A 457 -10.59 2.07 -31.29
N ARG A 458 -9.38 1.58 -31.32
CA ARG A 458 -8.14 2.39 -31.29
C ARG A 458 -8.11 3.46 -32.42
N ARG A 459 -8.51 3.08 -33.64
CA ARG A 459 -8.56 4.05 -34.75
C ARG A 459 -9.55 5.18 -34.53
N GLU A 460 -10.72 4.89 -33.96
CA GLU A 460 -11.75 5.89 -33.63
C GLU A 460 -11.25 6.86 -32.53
N VAL A 461 -10.52 6.32 -31.53
CA VAL A 461 -9.91 7.11 -30.45
C VAL A 461 -8.86 8.05 -31.02
N TYR A 462 -7.96 7.60 -31.88
CA TYR A 462 -6.95 8.45 -32.50
C TYR A 462 -7.57 9.48 -33.46
N ALA A 463 -8.60 9.15 -34.19
CA ALA A 463 -9.35 10.12 -35.00
C ALA A 463 -10.02 11.20 -34.09
N GLY A 464 -10.54 10.79 -32.92
CA GLY A 464 -11.05 11.69 -31.89
C GLY A 464 -9.97 12.63 -31.35
N MET A 465 -8.76 12.12 -31.10
CA MET A 465 -7.61 12.93 -30.70
C MET A 465 -7.28 14.02 -31.71
N VAL A 466 -7.22 13.68 -33.00
CA VAL A 466 -6.95 14.66 -34.06
C VAL A 466 -8.01 15.76 -34.07
N ARG A 467 -9.30 15.43 -33.85
CA ARG A 467 -10.36 16.46 -33.73
C ARG A 467 -10.12 17.39 -32.56
N GLN A 468 -9.74 16.89 -31.40
CA GLN A 468 -9.41 17.70 -30.22
C GLN A 468 -8.19 18.62 -30.48
N ILE A 469 -7.16 18.09 -31.12
CA ILE A 469 -5.96 18.87 -31.46
C ILE A 469 -6.29 19.98 -32.45
N LYS A 470 -7.12 19.70 -33.48
CA LYS A 470 -7.60 20.71 -34.45
C LYS A 470 -8.49 21.77 -33.79
N ALA A 471 -9.15 21.45 -32.70
CA ALA A 471 -9.90 22.39 -31.86
C ALA A 471 -8.98 23.26 -30.95
N GLY A 472 -7.66 23.12 -31.07
CA GLY A 472 -6.68 23.93 -30.34
C GLY A 472 -6.12 23.28 -29.08
N HIS A 473 -6.56 22.08 -28.72
CA HIS A 473 -6.12 21.38 -27.51
C HIS A 473 -4.85 20.54 -27.72
N GLN A 474 -4.31 20.02 -26.62
CA GLN A 474 -3.16 19.12 -26.63
C GLN A 474 -3.54 17.75 -26.04
N ALA A 475 -2.79 16.71 -26.44
CA ALA A 475 -3.03 15.33 -26.02
C ALA A 475 -1.78 14.64 -25.51
N TYR A 476 -1.95 13.78 -24.49
CA TYR A 476 -0.98 12.80 -24.04
C TYR A 476 -1.37 11.40 -24.54
N ILE A 477 -0.39 10.63 -24.98
CA ILE A 477 -0.50 9.20 -25.27
C ILE A 477 0.53 8.46 -24.40
N VAL A 478 0.10 7.58 -23.51
CA VAL A 478 0.97 6.90 -22.56
C VAL A 478 1.02 5.41 -22.85
N CYS A 479 2.24 4.86 -22.95
CA CYS A 479 2.52 3.44 -23.15
C CYS A 479 3.28 2.86 -21.95
N ALA A 480 3.15 1.57 -21.71
CA ALA A 480 3.80 0.91 -20.57
C ALA A 480 5.30 0.68 -20.77
N VAL A 481 5.76 0.53 -22.02
CA VAL A 481 7.15 0.21 -22.38
C VAL A 481 7.70 1.16 -23.43
N ILE A 482 9.03 1.22 -23.55
CA ILE A 482 9.72 2.13 -24.49
C ILE A 482 9.87 1.47 -25.85
N GLU A 483 10.42 0.25 -25.90
CA GLU A 483 10.80 -0.46 -27.12
C GLU A 483 9.95 -1.71 -27.38
N PRO A 484 9.68 -2.07 -28.64
CA PRO A 484 9.01 -3.29 -28.98
C PRO A 484 9.73 -4.52 -28.40
N GLY A 485 8.97 -5.48 -27.88
CA GLY A 485 9.52 -6.74 -27.35
C GLY A 485 9.92 -6.71 -25.86
N GLU A 486 9.97 -5.56 -25.21
CA GLU A 486 10.21 -5.48 -23.75
C GLU A 486 9.14 -6.25 -22.94
N MET A 487 7.89 -6.27 -23.45
CA MET A 487 6.81 -7.09 -22.89
C MET A 487 5.96 -7.69 -24.03
N PRO A 488 5.68 -9.00 -24.01
CA PRO A 488 4.82 -9.64 -25.03
C PRO A 488 3.42 -9.05 -25.07
N GLY A 489 2.92 -8.71 -26.28
CA GLY A 489 1.56 -8.19 -26.48
C GLY A 489 1.32 -6.78 -25.96
N VAL A 490 2.38 -6.00 -25.67
CA VAL A 490 2.29 -4.61 -25.19
C VAL A 490 2.86 -3.68 -26.25
N ARG A 491 2.13 -2.63 -26.60
CA ARG A 491 2.55 -1.62 -27.56
C ARG A 491 3.57 -0.67 -26.94
N ALA A 492 4.68 -0.49 -27.63
CA ALA A 492 5.78 0.37 -27.19
C ALA A 492 5.56 1.84 -27.61
N ALA A 493 6.07 2.76 -26.78
CA ALA A 493 5.95 4.19 -27.07
C ALA A 493 6.62 4.61 -28.39
N ALA A 494 7.76 4.01 -28.71
CA ALA A 494 8.46 4.25 -29.99
C ALA A 494 7.64 3.76 -31.19
N GLU A 495 7.04 2.57 -31.11
CA GLU A 495 6.18 2.01 -32.15
C GLU A 495 4.93 2.87 -32.37
N VAL A 496 4.27 3.27 -31.30
CA VAL A 496 3.08 4.14 -31.34
C VAL A 496 3.43 5.52 -31.91
N TYR A 497 4.59 6.07 -31.56
CA TYR A 497 5.07 7.34 -32.10
C TYR A 497 5.25 7.27 -33.61
N GLU A 498 5.98 6.25 -34.12
CA GLU A 498 6.21 6.08 -35.56
C GLU A 498 4.89 5.84 -36.33
N GLU A 499 4.00 5.00 -35.82
CA GLU A 499 2.70 4.74 -36.42
C GLU A 499 1.88 6.03 -36.54
N LEU A 500 1.74 6.78 -35.44
CA LEU A 500 0.95 8.01 -35.40
C LEU A 500 1.54 9.09 -36.28
N GLN A 501 2.87 9.23 -36.33
CA GLN A 501 3.55 10.19 -37.18
C GLN A 501 3.33 9.90 -38.68
N ARG A 502 3.26 8.64 -39.05
CA ARG A 502 2.98 8.23 -40.44
C ARG A 502 1.49 8.33 -40.83
N THR A 503 0.59 8.30 -39.86
CA THR A 503 -0.86 8.20 -40.10
C THR A 503 -1.64 9.42 -39.62
N PHE A 504 -1.96 9.47 -38.35
CA PHE A 504 -2.88 10.46 -37.75
C PHE A 504 -2.23 11.82 -37.47
N LEU A 505 -0.92 11.87 -37.19
CA LEU A 505 -0.17 13.07 -36.78
C LEU A 505 0.80 13.56 -37.86
N LYS A 506 0.61 13.22 -39.13
CA LYS A 506 1.54 13.55 -40.23
C LYS A 506 1.85 15.05 -40.32
N ASP A 507 0.84 15.91 -40.12
CA ASP A 507 0.97 17.36 -40.20
C ASP A 507 0.79 18.04 -38.83
N ILE A 508 0.90 17.29 -37.74
CA ILE A 508 0.69 17.75 -36.37
C ILE A 508 1.99 17.58 -35.60
N PRO A 509 2.54 18.66 -34.98
CA PRO A 509 3.75 18.58 -34.18
C PRO A 509 3.55 17.60 -32.99
N CYS A 510 4.36 16.53 -32.98
CA CYS A 510 4.36 15.53 -31.93
C CYS A 510 5.77 15.19 -31.51
N ALA A 511 5.94 14.71 -30.28
CA ALA A 511 7.22 14.30 -29.74
C ALA A 511 7.10 13.02 -28.92
N LEU A 512 8.24 12.32 -28.80
CA LEU A 512 8.41 11.14 -27.95
C LEU A 512 9.18 11.54 -26.69
N LEU A 513 8.70 11.08 -25.50
CA LEU A 513 9.32 11.32 -24.21
C LEU A 513 9.46 10.02 -23.43
N HIS A 514 10.68 9.63 -23.04
CA HIS A 514 10.88 8.38 -22.30
C HIS A 514 12.06 8.44 -21.31
N GLY A 515 12.15 7.45 -20.41
CA GLY A 515 13.10 7.39 -19.31
C GLY A 515 14.58 7.42 -19.74
N LYS A 516 14.92 6.84 -20.88
CA LYS A 516 16.30 6.72 -21.39
C LYS A 516 16.87 8.04 -21.98
N MET A 517 16.05 9.08 -22.22
CA MET A 517 16.51 10.38 -22.69
C MET A 517 17.32 11.12 -21.63
N LYS A 518 18.26 11.98 -22.06
CA LYS A 518 19.03 12.86 -21.15
C LYS A 518 18.10 13.88 -20.48
N PRO A 519 18.40 14.32 -19.24
CA PRO A 519 17.56 15.29 -18.52
C PRO A 519 17.26 16.56 -19.32
N ALA A 520 18.27 17.17 -19.95
CA ALA A 520 18.10 18.38 -20.75
C ALA A 520 17.18 18.18 -21.99
N GLU A 521 17.21 17.01 -22.61
CA GLU A 521 16.32 16.68 -23.73
C GLU A 521 14.87 16.54 -23.26
N LYS A 522 14.67 15.93 -22.08
CA LYS A 522 13.34 15.82 -21.47
C LYS A 522 12.74 17.18 -21.13
N GLU A 523 13.56 18.06 -20.57
CA GLU A 523 13.16 19.44 -20.25
C GLU A 523 12.76 20.20 -21.50
N ALA A 524 13.56 20.20 -22.54
CA ALA A 524 13.26 20.89 -23.79
C ALA A 524 11.95 20.40 -24.42
N VAL A 525 11.70 19.08 -24.46
CA VAL A 525 10.46 18.52 -24.98
C VAL A 525 9.25 18.95 -24.12
N MET A 526 9.39 18.98 -22.80
CA MET A 526 8.31 19.39 -21.90
C MET A 526 8.04 20.88 -21.95
N GLU A 527 9.05 21.74 -22.11
CA GLU A 527 8.90 23.16 -22.33
C GLU A 527 8.17 23.46 -23.65
N ASP A 528 8.56 22.81 -24.73
CA ASP A 528 7.89 22.96 -26.04
C ASP A 528 6.46 22.45 -26.02
N PHE A 529 6.18 21.40 -25.25
CA PHE A 529 4.80 20.94 -25.02
C PHE A 529 4.01 21.94 -24.18
N ALA A 530 4.56 22.44 -23.08
CA ALA A 530 3.91 23.46 -22.25
C ALA A 530 3.64 24.77 -23.01
N ALA A 531 4.57 25.18 -23.87
CA ALA A 531 4.42 26.34 -24.76
C ALA A 531 3.42 26.10 -25.91
N GLY A 532 2.87 24.89 -26.07
CA GLY A 532 1.92 24.55 -27.12
C GLY A 532 2.52 24.38 -28.51
N LYS A 533 3.83 24.35 -28.65
CA LYS A 533 4.52 24.04 -29.93
C LYS A 533 4.31 22.57 -30.32
N ILE A 534 4.38 21.67 -29.37
CA ILE A 534 4.03 20.24 -29.50
C ILE A 534 2.57 20.08 -29.15
N LYS A 535 1.79 19.39 -30.00
CA LYS A 535 0.34 19.17 -29.83
C LYS A 535 0.00 17.78 -29.30
N ALA A 536 0.83 16.78 -29.61
CA ALA A 536 0.69 15.42 -29.09
C ALA A 536 2.01 14.95 -28.47
N LEU A 537 1.98 14.48 -27.23
CA LEU A 537 3.12 13.94 -26.54
C LEU A 537 2.94 12.44 -26.29
N ILE A 538 3.72 11.63 -26.99
CA ILE A 538 3.77 10.18 -26.80
C ILE A 538 4.84 9.88 -25.73
N SER A 539 4.49 9.13 -24.69
CA SER A 539 5.42 8.93 -23.59
C SER A 539 5.21 7.60 -22.87
N THR A 540 6.19 7.25 -22.05
CA THR A 540 6.02 6.26 -20.99
C THR A 540 5.57 6.95 -19.69
N THR A 541 5.60 6.23 -18.56
CA THR A 541 5.21 6.73 -17.21
C THR A 541 6.00 7.95 -16.73
N VAL A 542 7.01 8.40 -17.45
CA VAL A 542 7.83 9.60 -17.12
C VAL A 542 6.97 10.87 -16.95
N ILE A 543 5.78 10.92 -17.57
CA ILE A 543 4.81 12.04 -17.40
C ILE A 543 4.21 12.11 -15.96
N GLU A 544 4.42 11.13 -15.11
CA GLU A 544 3.98 11.21 -13.70
C GLU A 544 4.59 12.42 -12.96
N VAL A 545 5.62 13.06 -13.53
CA VAL A 545 6.27 14.24 -12.97
C VAL A 545 5.55 15.52 -13.38
N GLY A 546 4.87 16.10 -12.49
CA GLY A 546 4.28 17.35 -12.12
C GLY A 546 4.06 18.52 -13.09
N VAL A 547 4.40 18.46 -14.36
CA VAL A 547 4.26 19.62 -15.26
C VAL A 547 2.78 19.99 -15.49
N ASN A 548 2.45 21.26 -15.25
CA ASN A 548 1.10 21.78 -15.44
C ASN A 548 0.92 22.27 -16.89
N VAL A 549 0.09 21.59 -17.68
CA VAL A 549 -0.29 22.00 -19.03
C VAL A 549 -1.80 22.15 -19.11
N PRO A 550 -2.34 23.37 -18.87
CA PRO A 550 -3.80 23.59 -18.79
C PRO A 550 -4.54 23.25 -20.09
N ASN A 551 -3.88 23.37 -21.24
CA ASN A 551 -4.45 23.10 -22.55
C ASN A 551 -4.44 21.61 -22.94
N ALA A 552 -3.84 20.72 -22.15
CA ALA A 552 -3.89 19.28 -22.37
C ALA A 552 -5.21 18.75 -21.84
N THR A 553 -6.14 18.44 -22.75
CA THR A 553 -7.50 18.01 -22.43
C THR A 553 -7.75 16.52 -22.68
N LEU A 554 -6.83 15.83 -23.34
CA LEU A 554 -6.98 14.42 -23.68
C LEU A 554 -5.78 13.61 -23.19
N MET A 555 -6.08 12.53 -22.45
CA MET A 555 -5.13 11.48 -22.05
C MET A 555 -5.57 10.17 -22.68
N ILE A 556 -4.71 9.52 -23.46
CA ILE A 556 -4.91 8.19 -23.98
C ILE A 556 -3.88 7.27 -23.33
N ILE A 557 -4.32 6.13 -22.78
CA ILE A 557 -3.44 5.17 -22.13
C ILE A 557 -3.56 3.84 -22.87
N GLU A 558 -2.49 3.46 -23.57
CA GLU A 558 -2.37 2.18 -24.26
C GLU A 558 -2.07 1.05 -23.29
N ASN A 559 -2.65 -0.12 -23.53
CA ASN A 559 -2.53 -1.28 -22.67
C ASN A 559 -2.77 -0.92 -21.17
N ALA A 560 -3.89 -0.25 -20.89
CA ALA A 560 -4.23 0.24 -19.57
C ALA A 560 -4.28 -0.87 -18.50
N ASP A 561 -4.47 -2.12 -18.92
CA ASP A 561 -4.40 -3.32 -18.07
C ASP A 561 -3.01 -3.56 -17.45
N ARG A 562 -1.96 -2.96 -17.97
CA ARG A 562 -0.59 -3.07 -17.45
C ARG A 562 -0.27 -2.09 -16.33
N PHE A 563 -1.12 -1.11 -16.10
CA PHE A 563 -0.95 -0.09 -15.06
C PHE A 563 -1.77 -0.40 -13.81
N GLY A 564 -1.30 0.02 -12.65
CA GLY A 564 -2.08 0.02 -11.42
C GLY A 564 -3.15 1.12 -11.41
N LEU A 565 -4.25 0.92 -10.64
CA LEU A 565 -5.31 1.92 -10.56
C LEU A 565 -4.81 3.26 -10.02
N ALA A 566 -3.94 3.26 -9.02
CA ALA A 566 -3.33 4.47 -8.47
C ALA A 566 -2.50 5.22 -9.54
N GLN A 567 -1.76 4.48 -10.36
CA GLN A 567 -0.94 5.02 -11.45
C GLN A 567 -1.82 5.59 -12.58
N LEU A 568 -2.87 4.87 -12.99
CA LEU A 568 -3.86 5.36 -13.94
C LEU A 568 -4.56 6.63 -13.46
N HIS A 569 -4.85 6.70 -12.15
CA HIS A 569 -5.44 7.89 -11.54
C HIS A 569 -4.50 9.09 -11.59
N GLN A 570 -3.21 8.90 -11.29
CA GLN A 570 -2.19 9.95 -11.41
C GLN A 570 -2.05 10.47 -12.83
N LEU A 571 -1.98 9.55 -13.81
CA LEU A 571 -1.94 9.91 -15.24
C LEU A 571 -3.20 10.68 -15.64
N ARG A 572 -4.40 10.21 -15.24
CA ARG A 572 -5.65 10.92 -15.46
C ARG A 572 -5.60 12.36 -14.91
N GLY A 573 -5.01 12.55 -13.73
CA GLY A 573 -4.86 13.85 -13.09
C GLY A 573 -3.95 14.85 -13.83
N ARG A 574 -3.24 14.42 -14.88
CA ARG A 574 -2.40 15.29 -15.72
C ARG A 574 -3.22 16.13 -16.70
N VAL A 575 -4.45 15.75 -16.98
CA VAL A 575 -5.41 16.55 -17.76
C VAL A 575 -6.48 17.14 -16.83
N GLY A 576 -7.35 18.01 -17.36
CA GLY A 576 -8.42 18.63 -16.57
C GLY A 576 -7.94 19.75 -15.64
N ARG A 577 -6.89 20.46 -16.02
CA ARG A 577 -6.34 21.60 -15.28
C ARG A 577 -6.77 22.97 -15.83
N GLY A 578 -7.42 22.97 -16.98
CA GLY A 578 -8.04 24.15 -17.62
C GLY A 578 -9.56 24.12 -17.50
N GLU A 579 -10.21 25.10 -18.14
CA GLU A 579 -11.68 25.26 -18.15
C GLU A 579 -12.39 24.30 -19.12
N ALA A 580 -11.66 23.73 -20.09
CA ALA A 580 -12.23 22.84 -21.10
C ALA A 580 -12.53 21.45 -20.51
N GLN A 581 -13.58 20.79 -21.05
CA GLN A 581 -13.89 19.42 -20.68
C GLN A 581 -12.74 18.49 -21.09
N SER A 582 -12.24 17.71 -20.14
CA SER A 582 -11.14 16.78 -20.38
C SER A 582 -11.57 15.32 -20.35
N PHE A 583 -10.83 14.50 -21.09
CA PHE A 583 -11.10 13.08 -21.30
C PHE A 583 -9.88 12.25 -20.98
N CYS A 584 -10.12 11.09 -20.36
CA CYS A 584 -9.12 10.05 -20.19
C CYS A 584 -9.63 8.76 -20.86
N VAL A 585 -8.92 8.29 -21.88
CA VAL A 585 -9.28 7.09 -22.64
C VAL A 585 -8.35 5.97 -22.28
N LEU A 586 -8.90 4.87 -21.77
CA LEU A 586 -8.20 3.65 -21.43
C LEU A 586 -8.40 2.62 -22.55
N LEU A 587 -7.30 2.18 -23.17
CA LEU A 587 -7.32 1.16 -24.20
C LEU A 587 -6.73 -0.15 -23.64
N THR A 588 -7.41 -1.27 -23.85
CA THR A 588 -6.95 -2.60 -23.45
C THR A 588 -7.23 -3.61 -24.56
N ASP A 589 -6.32 -4.56 -24.73
CA ASP A 589 -6.49 -5.70 -25.63
C ASP A 589 -6.90 -6.97 -24.83
N SER A 590 -7.19 -6.84 -23.53
CA SER A 590 -7.60 -7.95 -22.65
C SER A 590 -9.11 -8.06 -22.54
N ASP A 591 -9.64 -9.26 -22.79
CA ASP A 591 -11.05 -9.62 -22.61
C ASP A 591 -11.34 -10.24 -21.22
N SER A 592 -10.35 -10.25 -20.31
CA SER A 592 -10.51 -10.80 -18.96
C SER A 592 -11.56 -10.02 -18.17
N PRO A 593 -12.61 -10.69 -17.62
CA PRO A 593 -13.61 -10.03 -16.78
C PRO A 593 -13.02 -9.29 -15.59
N GLU A 594 -11.95 -9.81 -14.99
CA GLU A 594 -11.25 -9.19 -13.87
C GLU A 594 -10.57 -7.87 -14.28
N THR A 595 -9.93 -7.88 -15.47
CA THR A 595 -9.30 -6.67 -16.03
C THR A 595 -10.34 -5.61 -16.34
N LEU A 596 -11.42 -5.97 -17.00
CA LEU A 596 -12.50 -5.04 -17.34
C LEU A 596 -13.18 -4.48 -16.09
N ALA A 597 -13.43 -5.32 -15.07
CA ALA A 597 -13.99 -4.88 -13.80
C ALA A 597 -13.05 -3.87 -13.11
N ARG A 598 -11.73 -4.11 -13.11
CA ARG A 598 -10.73 -3.21 -12.56
C ARG A 598 -10.71 -1.85 -13.26
N LEU A 599 -10.67 -1.82 -14.58
CA LEU A 599 -10.70 -0.58 -15.36
C LEU A 599 -12.03 0.18 -15.20
N ASN A 600 -13.14 -0.54 -15.02
CA ASN A 600 -14.45 0.05 -14.78
C ASN A 600 -14.51 0.82 -13.45
N VAL A 601 -13.74 0.45 -12.45
CA VAL A 601 -13.63 1.23 -11.19
C VAL A 601 -13.16 2.65 -11.48
N LEU A 602 -12.20 2.81 -12.40
CA LEU A 602 -11.70 4.14 -12.82
C LEU A 602 -12.74 4.92 -13.65
N HIS A 603 -13.57 4.22 -14.40
CA HIS A 603 -14.68 4.84 -15.17
C HIS A 603 -15.76 5.39 -14.24
N THR A 604 -16.08 4.70 -13.15
CA THR A 604 -17.18 5.04 -12.24
C THR A 604 -16.81 6.04 -11.16
N SER A 605 -15.52 6.18 -10.82
CA SER A 605 -15.08 7.05 -9.72
C SER A 605 -13.95 7.99 -10.11
N ASN A 606 -14.04 9.22 -9.61
CA ASN A 606 -12.97 10.22 -9.65
C ASN A 606 -12.27 10.40 -8.29
N ASP A 607 -12.73 9.72 -7.24
CA ASP A 607 -12.11 9.78 -5.90
C ASP A 607 -10.86 8.92 -5.86
N GLY A 608 -9.69 9.58 -5.77
CA GLY A 608 -8.40 8.90 -5.73
C GLY A 608 -8.22 8.01 -4.50
N PHE A 609 -8.81 8.35 -3.35
CA PHE A 609 -8.75 7.51 -2.14
C PHE A 609 -9.54 6.22 -2.33
N TYR A 610 -10.74 6.31 -2.90
CA TYR A 610 -11.53 5.15 -3.24
C TYR A 610 -10.80 4.23 -4.24
N LEU A 611 -10.19 4.83 -5.27
CA LEU A 611 -9.42 4.08 -6.27
C LEU A 611 -8.21 3.37 -5.66
N ALA A 612 -7.49 4.03 -4.75
CA ALA A 612 -6.37 3.43 -4.04
C ALA A 612 -6.80 2.27 -3.13
N GLU A 613 -7.94 2.39 -2.46
CA GLU A 613 -8.52 1.30 -1.67
C GLU A 613 -8.94 0.11 -2.55
N GLN A 614 -9.52 0.36 -3.73
CA GLN A 614 -9.86 -0.71 -4.68
C GLN A 614 -8.62 -1.37 -5.27
N ASP A 615 -7.59 -0.60 -5.66
CA ASP A 615 -6.31 -1.15 -6.16
C ASP A 615 -5.69 -2.08 -5.12
N LEU A 616 -5.74 -1.68 -3.87
CA LEU A 616 -5.19 -2.42 -2.75
C LEU A 616 -5.98 -3.72 -2.47
N LYS A 617 -7.31 -3.68 -2.55
CA LYS A 617 -8.17 -4.87 -2.42
C LYS A 617 -7.91 -5.89 -3.54
N LEU A 618 -7.74 -5.40 -4.77
CA LEU A 618 -7.53 -6.27 -5.94
C LEU A 618 -6.14 -6.90 -5.98
N ARG A 619 -5.10 -6.20 -5.53
CA ARG A 619 -3.71 -6.72 -5.52
C ARG A 619 -3.36 -7.53 -4.29
N GLY A 620 -4.10 -7.36 -3.21
CA GLY A 620 -3.75 -7.88 -1.88
C GLY A 620 -2.60 -7.10 -1.21
N ALA A 621 -2.68 -6.94 0.11
CA ALA A 621 -1.71 -6.16 0.89
C ALA A 621 -0.25 -6.62 0.74
N GLY A 622 -0.03 -7.91 0.47
CA GLY A 622 1.31 -8.51 0.43
C GLY A 622 2.18 -8.12 -0.76
N GLN A 623 1.58 -7.75 -1.91
CA GLN A 623 2.34 -7.42 -3.13
C GLN A 623 2.65 -5.93 -3.29
N LEU A 624 1.79 -5.04 -2.78
CA LEU A 624 1.96 -3.59 -2.92
C LEU A 624 3.02 -3.00 -2.01
N PHE A 625 3.26 -3.69 -0.89
CA PHE A 625 4.22 -3.24 0.08
C PHE A 625 5.29 -4.31 0.18
N GLY A 626 6.41 -4.04 -0.32
CA GLY A 626 7.58 -4.62 0.27
C GLY A 626 7.59 -4.29 1.79
N LEU A 627 6.50 -4.66 2.53
CA LEU A 627 6.44 -4.52 3.99
C LEU A 627 7.73 -5.08 4.61
N ARG A 628 8.29 -6.11 3.97
CA ARG A 628 9.62 -6.64 4.24
C ARG A 628 10.76 -5.67 3.89
N GLN A 629 10.59 -4.81 2.87
CA GLN A 629 11.60 -3.80 2.52
C GLN A 629 11.59 -2.62 3.49
N HIS A 630 10.45 -2.39 4.17
CA HIS A 630 10.29 -1.34 5.17
C HIS A 630 10.49 -1.85 6.60
N GLY A 631 10.89 -3.14 6.79
CA GLY A 631 11.21 -3.71 8.11
C GLY A 631 10.03 -3.90 9.06
N LEU A 632 8.78 -3.74 8.60
CA LEU A 632 7.60 -4.01 9.42
C LEU A 632 7.47 -5.51 9.72
N PRO A 633 6.98 -5.91 10.91
CA PRO A 633 6.79 -7.31 11.26
C PRO A 633 5.69 -7.95 10.39
N ASP A 634 5.85 -9.25 10.12
CA ASP A 634 4.82 -10.05 9.46
C ASP A 634 3.59 -10.12 10.38
N LEU A 635 2.42 -9.71 9.89
CA LEU A 635 1.13 -9.95 10.55
C LEU A 635 0.65 -11.36 10.22
N TYR A 636 0.17 -12.10 11.22
CA TYR A 636 -0.23 -13.50 11.06
C TYR A 636 -1.72 -13.66 10.78
N ILE A 637 -2.57 -12.82 11.40
CA ILE A 637 -4.03 -12.88 11.30
C ILE A 637 -4.62 -11.57 10.83
N ALA A 638 -4.11 -10.44 11.32
CA ALA A 638 -4.63 -9.13 11.01
C ALA A 638 -4.36 -8.76 9.54
N ASP A 639 -5.38 -8.23 8.89
CA ASP A 639 -5.27 -7.60 7.57
C ASP A 639 -5.53 -6.09 7.72
N ILE A 640 -4.47 -5.29 7.54
CA ILE A 640 -4.52 -3.83 7.70
C ILE A 640 -5.66 -3.18 6.92
N LEU A 641 -6.08 -3.80 5.82
CA LEU A 641 -7.13 -3.28 4.93
C LEU A 641 -8.52 -3.64 5.39
N GLN A 642 -8.70 -4.92 5.77
CA GLN A 642 -10.00 -5.41 6.23
C GLN A 642 -10.27 -4.96 7.66
N ASP A 643 -9.22 -4.86 8.48
CA ASP A 643 -9.31 -4.54 9.91
C ASP A 643 -9.03 -3.05 10.20
N THR A 644 -9.37 -2.17 9.26
CA THR A 644 -9.13 -0.71 9.33
C THR A 644 -9.67 -0.06 10.60
N ASP A 645 -10.91 -0.36 10.98
CA ASP A 645 -11.55 0.22 12.16
C ASP A 645 -10.85 -0.25 13.44
N VAL A 646 -10.44 -1.51 13.48
CA VAL A 646 -9.66 -2.08 14.59
C VAL A 646 -8.29 -1.41 14.69
N LEU A 647 -7.63 -1.12 13.57
CA LEU A 647 -6.33 -0.42 13.54
C LEU A 647 -6.45 1.01 14.10
N ILE A 648 -7.48 1.76 13.71
CA ILE A 648 -7.72 3.12 14.21
C ILE A 648 -7.95 3.10 15.71
N GLU A 649 -8.77 2.19 16.20
CA GLU A 649 -9.04 2.02 17.62
C GLU A 649 -7.79 1.58 18.38
N ALA A 650 -7.05 0.61 17.86
CA ALA A 650 -5.79 0.13 18.43
C ALA A 650 -4.77 1.27 18.58
N ARG A 651 -4.66 2.17 17.58
CA ARG A 651 -3.79 3.34 17.65
C ARG A 651 -4.22 4.33 18.74
N ALA A 652 -5.51 4.59 18.88
CA ALA A 652 -6.03 5.49 19.91
C ALA A 652 -5.72 4.95 21.32
N LEU A 653 -5.93 3.64 21.52
CA LEU A 653 -5.64 2.96 22.77
C LEU A 653 -4.12 2.89 23.05
N ALA A 654 -3.29 2.63 22.02
CA ALA A 654 -1.84 2.64 22.15
C ALA A 654 -1.30 4.01 22.59
N LYS A 655 -1.83 5.12 22.03
CA LYS A 655 -1.49 6.47 22.48
C LYS A 655 -1.82 6.68 23.97
N LYS A 656 -2.99 6.20 24.42
CA LYS A 656 -3.42 6.30 25.82
C LYS A 656 -2.55 5.45 26.74
N THR A 657 -2.25 4.21 26.38
CA THR A 657 -1.39 3.29 27.13
C THR A 657 0.02 3.84 27.31
N LEU A 658 0.60 4.40 26.24
CA LEU A 658 1.96 4.98 26.28
C LEU A 658 2.03 6.37 26.95
N ALA A 659 0.90 7.00 27.25
CA ALA A 659 0.85 8.19 28.08
C ALA A 659 0.94 7.87 29.59
N ASP A 660 0.62 6.64 29.99
CA ASP A 660 0.73 6.15 31.35
C ASP A 660 2.10 5.46 31.56
N ALA A 661 2.89 5.96 32.52
CA ALA A 661 4.24 5.47 32.76
C ALA A 661 4.29 4.01 33.25
N GLY A 662 3.31 3.57 34.04
CA GLY A 662 3.21 2.19 34.54
C GLY A 662 2.92 1.20 33.43
N GLN A 663 1.90 1.50 32.62
CA GLN A 663 1.52 0.67 31.48
C GLN A 663 2.61 0.65 30.40
N THR A 664 3.31 1.78 30.21
CA THR A 664 4.46 1.85 29.28
C THR A 664 5.56 0.87 29.67
N ALA A 665 5.89 0.75 30.94
CA ALA A 665 6.93 -0.18 31.40
C ALA A 665 6.55 -1.65 31.19
N GLU A 666 5.28 -1.99 31.32
CA GLU A 666 4.77 -3.35 31.06
C GLU A 666 4.78 -3.67 29.57
N ILE A 667 4.20 -2.79 28.75
CA ILE A 667 4.12 -3.01 27.31
C ILE A 667 5.49 -3.06 26.65
N THR A 668 6.46 -2.27 27.15
CA THR A 668 7.84 -2.27 26.64
C THR A 668 8.48 -3.65 26.73
N LYS A 669 8.27 -4.40 27.80
CA LYS A 669 8.79 -5.76 27.94
C LYS A 669 8.21 -6.70 26.87
N VAL A 670 6.94 -6.51 26.53
CA VAL A 670 6.27 -7.27 25.48
C VAL A 670 6.85 -6.90 24.11
N LEU A 671 7.01 -5.60 23.84
CA LEU A 671 7.56 -5.10 22.57
C LEU A 671 9.00 -5.56 22.35
N ASP A 672 9.86 -5.50 23.39
CA ASP A 672 11.25 -5.93 23.29
C ASP A 672 11.39 -7.45 23.06
N ALA A 673 10.43 -8.25 23.55
CA ALA A 673 10.39 -9.67 23.32
C ALA A 673 9.83 -10.05 21.92
N GLN A 674 8.96 -9.23 21.36
CA GLN A 674 8.23 -9.52 20.12
C GLN A 674 8.88 -8.93 18.87
N PHE A 675 9.48 -7.73 18.97
CA PHE A 675 10.05 -7.02 17.82
C PHE A 675 11.56 -7.19 17.75
N ASP A 676 12.02 -7.60 16.56
CA ASP A 676 13.44 -7.81 16.28
C ASP A 676 14.20 -6.47 16.07
N GLU A 677 15.54 -6.57 15.98
CA GLU A 677 16.41 -5.43 15.75
C GLU A 677 16.15 -4.74 14.40
N ARG A 678 15.54 -5.43 13.42
CA ARG A 678 15.18 -4.81 12.12
C ARG A 678 14.05 -3.82 12.30
N PHE A 679 13.01 -4.18 13.07
CA PHE A 679 11.92 -3.27 13.39
C PHE A 679 12.43 -2.04 14.17
N LYS A 680 13.32 -2.26 15.13
CA LYS A 680 13.95 -1.18 15.90
C LYS A 680 14.79 -0.24 15.01
N ARG A 681 15.47 -0.76 13.99
CA ARG A 681 16.28 0.04 13.04
C ARG A 681 15.46 0.95 12.13
N ILE A 682 14.19 0.66 11.87
CA ILE A 682 13.31 1.57 11.09
C ILE A 682 13.31 2.99 11.68
N PHE A 683 13.47 3.11 12.99
CA PHE A 683 13.42 4.37 13.71
C PHE A 683 14.79 4.98 13.97
N ASN A 684 15.87 4.22 13.74
CA ASN A 684 17.24 4.70 13.97
C ASN A 684 17.92 5.17 12.65
N SER A 685 17.22 5.10 11.54
CA SER A 685 17.64 5.58 10.22
C SER A 685 16.80 6.78 9.80
#